data_c63b5a5015aa583252165fe73f9fe6f2
#
_entry.id   c63b5a5015aa583252165fe73f9fe6f2
#
_cell.length_a   1.000
_cell.length_b   1.000
_cell.length_c   1.000
_cell.angle_alpha   90.00
_cell.angle_beta   90.00
_cell.angle_gamma   90.00
#
_symmetry.space_group_name_H-M   'P 1'
#
loop_
_entity.id
_entity.type
_entity.pdbx_description
1 polymer ?
#
loop_
_entity_poly.entity_id
_entity_poly.type
_entity_poly.pdbx_seq_one_letter_code
_entity_poly.pdbx_strand_id
1 'polypeptide(L)'
;MKKLTRLAAILASTAILFSAISCKTDDSGGGGDENKPSIETNADGTTTLKINENDKSSGFVSAFSTDGTTTAKINTANVTGYEGSGYLDNPGKVIYSVNSETAQDVEIQIRYAHWGWTYQIKAAYVQINGVNYLEEHQILYGNWTGKNNLSLTNTIKVPLKAGDNQICLLPVQKGTSLPKYDDAKGYGVKYQNGEADETESVKAQAAGNVAGPYLSDGMIPNFDYITIKGKGIKHGTGQSANYYQIKTSVNNSAYGTIQFSPKQDSYIEGTEVTVTATPAEGYIFDSWCGTSKDKTGSFTVKVDSDKTFKANFISASYNKETELSGLEGYASVCDDDGTAYTITGGFGGEEIIISSYADLLAYKSKISGNDPAIIKVTARISSEEWIDIDTADYNKELAALTASKGADEAKFILKNRSFTFDIGSNKTILGEAGQDYGFKNINPKISGTNVIVKYLHFGDVIGDDYFGGKGNDALSIKGGQHVWIDHCEFSSSLEPKDVNGNAINFNSHDFIVDLEGENTDEQTKWTKDFYDGLLDISETSRFVSVSNSYFHDHWKACLCGGSNDKAESQPQGSQVRLTMYNNYFENIHSRQPLFRFGKAHIYSSYLKGADSESTGIEVRAESRVYVDNVYFESIRSDRTVGCWNSSSGLGEGKWTVNGCEGASISSNAGFTPPYNWTKTSASDSKAKLPVSAGISK
;
A
#
# COMPACT_ATOMS: atom_id res chain seq x y z
N MET A 1 37.73 -39.34 -13.85
CA MET A 1 38.91 -39.62 -13.02
C MET A 1 39.04 -38.54 -11.98
N LYS A 2 39.04 -38.98 -10.70
CA LYS A 2 39.60 -38.31 -9.48
C LYS A 2 38.95 -37.00 -9.06
N LYS A 3 38.55 -36.79 -7.87
CA LYS A 3 38.21 -37.47 -6.59
C LYS A 3 37.76 -36.40 -5.62
N LEU A 4 36.70 -36.69 -4.89
CA LEU A 4 36.26 -36.05 -3.65
C LEU A 4 37.40 -35.86 -2.64
N THR A 5 37.31 -34.82 -1.80
CA THR A 5 37.58 -35.01 -0.37
C THR A 5 36.72 -34.06 0.48
N ARG A 6 35.99 -34.63 1.39
CA ARG A 6 35.34 -34.00 2.56
C ARG A 6 36.38 -33.76 3.62
N LEU A 7 36.21 -32.70 4.40
CA LEU A 7 36.80 -32.64 5.76
C LEU A 7 35.80 -32.06 6.73
N ALA A 8 35.37 -32.92 7.66
CA ALA A 8 34.72 -32.55 8.90
C ALA A 8 35.81 -32.12 9.91
N ALA A 9 35.54 -31.10 10.71
CA ALA A 9 36.38 -30.76 11.84
C ALA A 9 35.55 -30.60 13.11
N ILE A 10 35.99 -31.34 14.05
CA ILE A 10 35.53 -31.67 15.39
C ILE A 10 35.66 -30.46 16.32
N LEU A 11 34.66 -30.31 17.21
CA LEU A 11 34.71 -29.48 18.42
C LEU A 11 35.87 -29.93 19.35
N ALA A 12 36.58 -28.96 19.88
CA ALA A 12 37.34 -29.14 21.11
C ALA A 12 37.16 -27.91 22.02
N SER A 13 36.47 -28.15 23.11
CA SER A 13 36.38 -27.28 24.28
C SER A 13 37.74 -27.17 24.98
N THR A 14 38.20 -25.96 25.24
CA THR A 14 39.25 -25.71 26.23
C THR A 14 38.85 -24.57 27.13
N ALA A 15 38.51 -24.93 28.34
CA ALA A 15 38.40 -24.01 29.46
C ALA A 15 39.81 -23.55 29.87
N ILE A 16 40.00 -22.26 29.88
CA ILE A 16 41.22 -21.66 30.50
C ILE A 16 40.79 -20.92 31.74
N LEU A 17 41.12 -21.50 32.89
CA LEU A 17 41.18 -20.82 34.16
C LEU A 17 42.31 -19.77 34.12
N PHE A 18 42.00 -18.52 34.40
CA PHE A 18 43.02 -17.56 34.82
C PHE A 18 42.86 -17.28 36.31
N SER A 19 43.89 -17.72 37.04
CA SER A 19 44.13 -17.40 38.45
C SER A 19 44.60 -15.96 38.59
N ALA A 20 44.08 -15.31 39.61
CA ALA A 20 44.50 -14.00 40.07
C ALA A 20 46.00 -14.01 40.44
N ILE A 21 46.75 -13.07 39.86
CA ILE A 21 48.02 -12.66 40.42
C ILE A 21 47.92 -11.17 40.75
N SER A 22 47.92 -10.91 42.03
CA SER A 22 48.16 -9.59 42.62
C SER A 22 49.62 -9.21 42.44
N CYS A 23 49.88 -8.08 41.80
CA CYS A 23 51.13 -7.37 41.97
C CYS A 23 50.87 -5.90 42.25
N LYS A 24 51.19 -5.50 43.47
CA LYS A 24 51.41 -4.11 43.84
C LYS A 24 52.75 -3.66 43.22
N THR A 25 52.77 -2.57 42.51
CA THR A 25 53.89 -1.66 42.41
C THR A 25 53.37 -0.23 42.40
N ASP A 26 53.78 0.51 43.40
CA ASP A 26 53.74 1.96 43.39
C ASP A 26 54.61 2.48 42.26
N ASP A 27 54.13 3.40 41.43
CA ASP A 27 54.81 4.66 41.23
C ASP A 27 53.98 5.72 40.48
N SER A 28 54.22 6.92 40.86
CA SER A 28 53.74 8.21 40.48
C SER A 28 53.84 8.53 38.99
N GLY A 29 52.78 9.06 38.40
CA GLY A 29 52.85 9.76 37.12
C GLY A 29 51.50 9.99 36.46
N GLY A 30 50.96 11.17 36.62
CA GLY A 30 49.68 11.68 36.17
C GLY A 30 49.21 11.28 34.78
N GLY A 31 47.98 10.92 34.73
CA GLY A 31 47.18 10.62 33.57
C GLY A 31 46.05 9.70 33.99
N GLY A 32 45.10 10.21 34.75
CA GLY A 32 43.92 9.45 35.16
C GLY A 32 43.16 9.02 33.91
N ASP A 33 42.99 7.74 33.77
CA ASP A 33 42.06 7.13 32.80
C ASP A 33 40.64 7.38 33.28
N GLU A 34 40.18 8.64 33.09
CA GLU A 34 38.89 9.14 33.57
C GLU A 34 37.67 8.56 32.84
N ASN A 35 37.89 7.61 31.94
CA ASN A 35 36.87 7.06 31.03
C ASN A 35 36.32 5.70 31.46
N LYS A 36 36.58 5.22 32.67
CA LYS A 36 35.93 3.98 33.14
C LYS A 36 34.56 4.28 33.70
N PRO A 37 33.50 3.58 33.22
CA PRO A 37 32.19 3.67 33.83
C PRO A 37 32.28 3.25 35.30
N SER A 38 31.92 4.12 36.20
CA SER A 38 31.93 3.81 37.61
C SER A 38 30.67 3.05 37.98
N ILE A 39 30.84 1.83 38.46
CA ILE A 39 29.79 1.12 39.19
C ILE A 39 30.02 1.40 40.66
N GLU A 40 29.09 2.14 41.28
CA GLU A 40 29.14 2.44 42.69
C GLU A 40 28.10 1.62 43.44
N THR A 41 28.52 0.97 44.51
CA THR A 41 27.56 0.31 45.41
C THR A 41 27.16 1.30 46.52
N ASN A 42 25.89 1.60 46.59
CA ASN A 42 25.33 2.54 47.56
C ASN A 42 25.16 1.89 48.96
N ALA A 43 25.06 2.70 49.98
CA ALA A 43 24.85 2.23 51.34
C ALA A 43 23.54 1.47 51.56
N ASP A 44 22.56 1.67 50.70
CA ASP A 44 21.28 0.98 50.64
C ASP A 44 21.32 -0.38 49.91
N GLY A 45 22.52 -0.79 49.43
CA GLY A 45 22.69 -2.01 48.68
C GLY A 45 22.27 -1.95 47.22
N THR A 46 21.89 -0.78 46.71
CA THR A 46 21.69 -0.54 45.28
C THR A 46 23.01 -0.27 44.58
N THR A 47 23.04 -0.43 43.26
CA THR A 47 24.17 -0.11 42.40
C THR A 47 23.80 1.08 41.54
N THR A 48 24.68 2.07 41.44
CA THR A 48 24.56 3.15 40.47
C THR A 48 25.55 2.90 39.35
N LEU A 49 25.02 2.69 38.12
CA LEU A 49 25.81 2.57 36.91
C LEU A 49 25.80 3.92 36.21
N LYS A 50 26.98 4.44 35.92
CA LYS A 50 27.21 5.64 35.14
C LYS A 50 27.72 5.26 33.77
N ILE A 51 27.08 5.68 32.72
CA ILE A 51 27.44 5.42 31.31
C ILE A 51 27.73 6.74 30.63
N ASN A 52 28.95 6.90 30.16
CA ASN A 52 29.38 8.01 29.34
C ASN A 52 29.27 7.59 27.85
N GLU A 53 28.91 8.48 26.96
CA GLU A 53 28.67 8.23 25.55
C GLU A 53 29.96 7.83 24.77
N ASN A 54 31.10 8.05 25.35
CA ASN A 54 32.39 7.69 24.73
C ASN A 54 32.85 6.26 25.04
N ASP A 55 32.17 5.58 25.97
CA ASP A 55 32.61 4.27 26.43
C ASP A 55 31.73 3.15 25.91
N LYS A 56 32.01 2.69 24.71
CA LYS A 56 31.31 1.56 24.06
C LYS A 56 31.44 0.25 24.83
N SER A 57 32.38 0.11 25.75
CA SER A 57 32.60 -1.08 26.57
C SER A 57 31.64 -1.12 27.77
N SER A 58 31.01 -0.01 28.07
CA SER A 58 30.25 0.24 29.30
C SER A 58 28.74 0.19 29.18
N GLY A 59 28.21 -0.31 28.07
CA GLY A 59 26.75 -0.36 27.84
C GLY A 59 26.20 0.78 26.95
N PHE A 60 27.00 1.74 26.55
CA PHE A 60 26.64 2.64 25.47
C PHE A 60 26.65 1.87 24.15
N VAL A 61 25.54 1.88 23.43
CA VAL A 61 25.39 1.17 22.16
C VAL A 61 25.64 2.10 20.98
N SER A 62 24.87 3.17 20.87
CA SER A 62 24.93 4.12 19.76
C SER A 62 24.17 5.39 20.05
N ALA A 63 24.52 6.44 19.34
CA ALA A 63 23.73 7.66 19.23
C ALA A 63 23.62 8.09 17.78
N PHE A 64 22.45 8.56 17.39
CA PHE A 64 22.17 9.02 16.03
C PHE A 64 21.86 10.52 16.04
N SER A 65 22.20 11.20 14.95
CA SER A 65 21.78 12.57 14.73
C SER A 65 20.26 12.66 14.47
N THR A 66 19.76 13.86 14.28
CA THR A 66 18.33 14.11 14.04
C THR A 66 17.78 13.46 12.77
N ASP A 67 18.61 13.06 11.82
CA ASP A 67 18.23 12.31 10.61
C ASP A 67 17.96 10.80 10.90
N GLY A 68 18.25 10.33 12.11
CA GLY A 68 18.03 8.96 12.57
C GLY A 68 19.01 7.92 12.01
N THR A 69 19.93 8.31 11.12
CA THR A 69 20.83 7.40 10.39
C THR A 69 22.31 7.73 10.58
N THR A 70 22.66 9.00 10.62
CA THR A 70 24.03 9.44 10.82
C THR A 70 24.41 9.34 12.30
N THR A 71 25.62 8.86 12.61
CA THR A 71 26.13 8.83 14.00
C THR A 71 26.18 10.24 14.57
N ALA A 72 25.66 10.44 15.77
CA ALA A 72 25.72 11.71 16.48
C ALA A 72 27.17 12.10 16.78
N LYS A 73 27.45 13.39 16.71
CA LYS A 73 28.83 13.90 16.91
C LYS A 73 29.15 14.06 18.39
N ILE A 74 30.36 13.69 18.76
CA ILE A 74 31.01 14.08 20.01
C ILE A 74 31.58 15.47 19.80
N ASN A 75 31.27 16.42 20.64
CA ASN A 75 31.68 17.80 20.56
C ASN A 75 32.37 18.26 21.84
N THR A 76 33.35 19.15 21.71
CA THR A 76 34.10 19.73 22.82
C THR A 76 34.06 21.24 22.87
N ALA A 77 33.43 21.89 21.87
CA ALA A 77 33.67 23.30 21.62
C ALA A 77 32.79 24.28 22.44
N ASN A 78 31.57 23.88 22.77
CA ASN A 78 30.57 24.82 23.27
C ASN A 78 30.07 24.58 24.68
N VAL A 79 30.42 23.44 25.26
CA VAL A 79 30.09 23.06 26.65
C VAL A 79 31.36 22.78 27.39
N THR A 80 31.47 23.23 28.64
CA THR A 80 32.62 22.96 29.49
C THR A 80 32.20 22.17 30.73
N GLY A 81 33.12 21.42 31.31
CA GLY A 81 32.86 20.61 32.51
C GLY A 81 32.14 19.27 32.21
N TYR A 82 32.15 18.83 30.96
CA TYR A 82 31.73 17.47 30.60
C TYR A 82 32.74 16.46 31.12
N GLU A 83 32.29 15.21 31.29
CA GLU A 83 33.15 14.08 31.64
C GLU A 83 33.63 13.36 30.36
N GLY A 84 34.83 12.77 30.40
CA GLY A 84 35.38 12.07 29.25
C GLY A 84 35.88 12.96 28.13
N SER A 85 35.80 12.50 26.87
CA SER A 85 36.40 13.15 25.69
C SER A 85 35.51 14.20 25.03
N GLY A 86 34.30 14.39 25.51
CA GLY A 86 33.32 15.34 24.94
C GLY A 86 31.91 15.03 25.39
N TYR A 87 30.92 15.63 24.73
CA TYR A 87 29.49 15.42 24.95
C TYR A 87 28.79 15.12 23.62
N LEU A 88 27.66 14.43 23.65
CA LEU A 88 26.82 14.21 22.47
C LEU A 88 26.11 15.51 22.09
N ASP A 89 26.34 15.99 20.87
CA ASP A 89 25.80 17.25 20.36
C ASP A 89 24.41 17.06 19.76
N ASN A 90 23.38 17.45 20.52
CA ASN A 90 21.96 17.42 20.11
C ASN A 90 21.56 16.13 19.39
N PRO A 91 21.70 14.95 20.01
CA PRO A 91 21.36 13.70 19.35
C PRO A 91 19.87 13.60 19.06
N GLY A 92 19.52 12.90 17.97
CA GLY A 92 18.14 12.52 17.66
C GLY A 92 17.70 11.21 18.34
N LYS A 93 18.67 10.38 18.78
CA LYS A 93 18.37 9.12 19.46
C LYS A 93 19.64 8.64 20.18
N VAL A 94 19.50 8.14 21.41
CA VAL A 94 20.61 7.53 22.18
C VAL A 94 20.19 6.16 22.71
N ILE A 95 21.04 5.16 22.59
CA ILE A 95 20.75 3.77 22.95
C ILE A 95 21.78 3.28 23.96
N TYR A 96 21.30 2.71 25.05
CA TYR A 96 22.08 2.06 26.10
C TYR A 96 21.64 0.60 26.28
N SER A 97 22.61 -0.27 26.63
CA SER A 97 22.37 -1.65 27.03
C SER A 97 22.72 -1.84 28.51
N VAL A 98 21.79 -2.34 29.28
CA VAL A 98 21.91 -2.50 30.72
C VAL A 98 21.43 -3.88 31.15
N ASN A 99 22.13 -4.54 32.02
CA ASN A 99 21.70 -5.81 32.61
C ASN A 99 21.17 -5.58 34.02
N SER A 100 20.02 -6.15 34.33
CA SER A 100 19.41 -6.15 35.68
C SER A 100 19.32 -7.58 36.20
N GLU A 101 19.79 -7.83 37.41
CA GLU A 101 19.72 -9.18 38.00
C GLU A 101 18.28 -9.66 38.24
N THR A 102 17.37 -8.72 38.46
CA THR A 102 15.94 -9.02 38.72
C THR A 102 15.06 -8.05 37.96
N ALA A 103 13.79 -8.40 37.76
CA ALA A 103 12.79 -7.43 37.30
C ALA A 103 12.52 -6.41 38.40
N GLN A 104 12.71 -5.12 38.10
CA GLN A 104 12.60 -4.03 39.09
C GLN A 104 12.41 -2.68 38.40
N ASP A 105 11.93 -1.70 39.14
CA ASP A 105 12.02 -0.31 38.74
C ASP A 105 13.40 0.25 39.10
N VAL A 106 14.01 0.95 38.16
CA VAL A 106 15.29 1.64 38.31
C VAL A 106 15.11 3.14 38.22
N GLU A 107 15.99 3.89 38.89
CA GLU A 107 16.02 5.34 38.85
C GLU A 107 17.02 5.78 37.78
N ILE A 108 16.59 6.66 36.87
CA ILE A 108 17.41 7.22 35.79
C ILE A 108 17.52 8.72 35.96
N GLN A 109 18.72 9.26 35.81
CA GLN A 109 19.02 10.67 35.64
C GLN A 109 20.01 10.88 34.49
N ILE A 110 19.90 12.04 33.83
CA ILE A 110 20.79 12.41 32.73
C ILE A 110 21.45 13.75 33.03
N ARG A 111 22.76 13.81 32.80
CA ARG A 111 23.49 15.06 32.83
C ARG A 111 23.51 15.67 31.43
N TYR A 112 23.06 16.91 31.30
CA TYR A 112 22.85 17.55 30.00
C TYR A 112 23.17 19.05 30.05
N ALA A 113 23.42 19.62 28.87
CA ALA A 113 23.43 21.07 28.64
C ALA A 113 22.44 21.41 27.54
N HIS A 114 21.59 22.37 27.81
CA HIS A 114 20.70 22.93 26.81
C HIS A 114 21.20 24.32 26.41
N TRP A 115 21.62 24.47 25.17
CA TRP A 115 22.00 25.73 24.59
C TRP A 115 21.21 25.97 23.30
N GLY A 116 20.33 26.93 23.33
CA GLY A 116 19.48 27.30 22.23
C GLY A 116 18.89 28.70 22.45
N TRP A 117 17.93 29.07 21.62
CA TRP A 117 17.18 30.31 21.83
C TRP A 117 16.39 30.23 23.15
N THR A 118 16.27 31.34 23.85
CA THR A 118 15.61 31.46 25.16
C THR A 118 14.16 30.93 25.19
N TYR A 119 13.56 30.72 24.06
CA TYR A 119 12.18 30.25 23.89
C TYR A 119 12.05 28.78 23.48
N GLN A 120 13.16 28.09 23.22
CA GLN A 120 13.15 26.72 22.76
C GLN A 120 13.28 25.77 23.95
N ILE A 121 12.28 24.91 24.11
CA ILE A 121 12.30 23.81 25.10
C ILE A 121 12.56 22.53 24.33
N LYS A 122 13.46 21.71 24.82
CA LYS A 122 13.74 20.37 24.29
C LYS A 122 13.26 19.34 25.28
N ALA A 123 12.70 18.26 24.77
CA ALA A 123 12.26 17.13 25.60
C ALA A 123 12.56 15.80 24.93
N ALA A 124 12.80 14.81 25.73
CA ALA A 124 12.91 13.43 25.29
C ALA A 124 12.03 12.53 26.15
N TYR A 125 11.70 11.39 25.64
CA TYR A 125 11.06 10.32 26.37
C TYR A 125 11.90 9.07 26.35
N VAL A 126 11.64 8.18 27.29
CA VAL A 126 12.36 6.91 27.43
C VAL A 126 11.55 5.80 26.78
N GLN A 127 12.23 4.98 26.00
CA GLN A 127 11.72 3.71 25.54
C GLN A 127 12.54 2.60 26.21
N ILE A 128 11.86 1.68 26.90
CA ILE A 128 12.49 0.52 27.53
C ILE A 128 12.03 -0.74 26.81
N ASN A 129 12.98 -1.46 26.22
CA ASN A 129 12.69 -2.69 25.48
C ASN A 129 11.56 -2.53 24.44
N GLY A 130 11.51 -1.37 23.77
CA GLY A 130 10.50 -1.05 22.78
C GLY A 130 9.19 -0.43 23.30
N VAL A 131 8.99 -0.37 24.61
CA VAL A 131 7.81 0.28 25.22
C VAL A 131 8.11 1.74 25.51
N ASN A 132 7.26 2.64 25.01
CA ASN A 132 7.38 4.08 25.22
C ASN A 132 6.78 4.50 26.58
N TYR A 133 7.54 5.30 27.31
CA TYR A 133 7.13 5.91 28.57
C TYR A 133 7.00 7.43 28.36
N LEU A 134 5.98 7.82 27.58
CA LEU A 134 5.79 9.20 27.15
C LEU A 134 5.11 10.05 28.22
N GLU A 135 4.09 9.53 28.88
CA GLU A 135 3.23 10.29 29.80
C GLU A 135 3.69 10.24 31.24
N GLU A 136 4.23 9.10 31.69
CA GLU A 136 4.53 8.84 33.09
C GLU A 136 6.02 9.01 33.44
N HIS A 137 6.91 9.02 32.46
CA HIS A 137 8.35 8.93 32.70
C HIS A 137 9.18 9.84 31.82
N GLN A 138 8.73 11.09 31.59
CA GLN A 138 9.51 12.05 30.84
C GLN A 138 10.71 12.54 31.64
N ILE A 139 11.85 12.50 31.00
CA ILE A 139 13.12 12.77 31.65
C ILE A 139 13.56 14.20 31.47
N LEU A 140 13.31 14.78 30.32
CA LEU A 140 13.93 16.03 29.95
C LEU A 140 12.92 17.12 29.75
N TYR A 141 13.05 18.17 30.48
CA TYR A 141 12.51 19.45 30.13
C TYR A 141 13.68 20.38 29.83
N GLY A 142 13.60 21.07 28.71
CA GLY A 142 14.68 21.93 28.29
C GLY A 142 14.66 23.24 29.05
N ASN A 143 15.32 23.30 30.16
CA ASN A 143 15.75 24.57 30.73
C ASN A 143 17.06 24.98 30.05
N TRP A 144 17.15 26.24 29.64
CA TRP A 144 18.42 26.76 29.15
C TRP A 144 19.41 26.86 30.29
N THR A 145 20.44 26.00 30.26
CA THR A 145 21.49 25.99 31.28
C THR A 145 22.66 26.92 30.95
N GLY A 146 22.70 27.48 29.72
CA GLY A 146 23.84 28.25 29.21
C GLY A 146 25.01 27.38 28.75
N LYS A 147 26.00 28.00 28.14
CA LYS A 147 27.14 27.32 27.52
C LYS A 147 28.01 26.50 28.51
N ASN A 148 27.99 26.87 29.77
CA ASN A 148 28.98 26.36 30.75
C ASN A 148 28.31 25.63 31.92
N ASN A 149 27.02 25.36 31.91
CA ASN A 149 26.34 24.75 33.01
C ASN A 149 25.67 23.43 32.61
N LEU A 150 26.31 22.33 32.95
CA LEU A 150 25.70 21.02 32.90
C LEU A 150 24.78 20.84 34.10
N SER A 151 23.57 20.39 33.85
CA SER A 151 22.54 20.16 34.85
C SER A 151 22.07 18.69 34.83
N LEU A 152 21.61 18.19 35.95
CA LEU A 152 20.94 16.90 36.03
C LEU A 152 19.43 17.08 35.76
N THR A 153 18.85 16.08 35.09
CA THR A 153 17.39 15.97 35.00
C THR A 153 16.78 15.64 36.37
N ASN A 154 15.46 15.72 36.45
CA ASN A 154 14.75 15.02 37.53
C ASN A 154 15.04 13.51 37.49
N THR A 155 14.88 12.82 38.60
CA THR A 155 14.93 11.35 38.66
C THR A 155 13.62 10.79 38.17
N ILE A 156 13.68 9.86 37.21
CA ILE A 156 12.51 9.08 36.82
C ILE A 156 12.69 7.61 37.17
N LYS A 157 11.56 6.90 37.34
CA LYS A 157 11.55 5.45 37.55
C LYS A 157 11.06 4.75 36.28
N VAL A 158 11.76 3.74 35.82
CA VAL A 158 11.40 2.93 34.67
C VAL A 158 11.57 1.45 34.98
N PRO A 159 10.69 0.57 34.48
CA PRO A 159 10.81 -0.87 34.77
C PRO A 159 11.86 -1.52 33.85
N LEU A 160 12.73 -2.33 34.43
CA LEU A 160 13.58 -3.27 33.73
C LEU A 160 13.15 -4.71 33.99
N LYS A 161 13.28 -5.58 32.98
CA LYS A 161 13.16 -7.02 33.15
C LYS A 161 14.47 -7.60 33.69
N ALA A 162 14.43 -8.81 34.23
CA ALA A 162 15.65 -9.56 34.55
C ALA A 162 16.44 -9.86 33.27
N GLY A 163 17.76 -9.77 33.30
CA GLY A 163 18.66 -9.93 32.17
C GLY A 163 18.91 -8.61 31.42
N ASP A 164 19.26 -8.71 30.14
CA ASP A 164 19.60 -7.55 29.29
C ASP A 164 18.38 -6.73 28.94
N ASN A 165 18.52 -5.41 29.04
CA ASN A 165 17.55 -4.41 28.71
C ASN A 165 18.15 -3.37 27.78
N GLN A 166 17.35 -2.82 26.89
CA GLN A 166 17.70 -1.67 26.08
C GLN A 166 16.94 -0.44 26.58
N ILE A 167 17.67 0.62 26.87
CA ILE A 167 17.15 1.94 27.20
C ILE A 167 17.40 2.83 26.00
N CYS A 168 16.35 3.39 25.44
CA CYS A 168 16.46 4.29 24.30
C CYS A 168 15.87 5.65 24.67
N LEU A 169 16.63 6.71 24.44
CA LEU A 169 16.17 8.09 24.56
C LEU A 169 15.77 8.59 23.18
N LEU A 170 14.55 9.08 23.07
CA LEU A 170 13.95 9.53 21.82
C LEU A 170 13.46 10.97 21.96
N PRO A 171 13.62 11.82 20.92
CA PRO A 171 13.09 13.17 20.93
C PRO A 171 11.58 13.14 20.74
N VAL A 172 10.93 14.15 21.24
CA VAL A 172 9.49 14.35 21.04
C VAL A 172 9.24 14.73 19.57
N GLN A 173 8.28 14.11 18.94
CA GLN A 173 7.92 14.36 17.56
C GLN A 173 6.88 15.49 17.44
N LYS A 174 6.87 16.19 16.29
CA LYS A 174 5.91 17.26 15.99
C LYS A 174 4.46 16.78 16.23
N GLY A 175 3.71 17.62 16.93
CA GLY A 175 2.31 17.36 17.24
C GLY A 175 2.08 16.50 18.48
N THR A 176 3.14 15.92 19.08
CA THR A 176 3.05 15.22 20.36
C THR A 176 2.72 16.22 21.46
N SER A 177 1.71 15.92 22.29
CA SER A 177 1.37 16.71 23.47
C SER A 177 2.03 16.08 24.70
N LEU A 178 2.73 16.92 25.48
CA LEU A 178 3.31 16.52 26.74
C LEU A 178 2.55 17.19 27.89
N PRO A 179 2.31 16.49 29.01
CA PRO A 179 1.67 17.09 30.17
C PRO A 179 2.55 18.22 30.71
N LYS A 180 1.92 19.20 31.33
CA LYS A 180 2.61 20.20 32.16
C LYS A 180 3.35 19.50 33.30
N TYR A 181 4.47 20.07 33.72
CA TYR A 181 5.20 19.53 34.86
C TYR A 181 4.34 19.52 36.13
N ASP A 182 4.23 18.37 36.73
CA ASP A 182 3.53 18.13 37.97
C ASP A 182 4.57 17.81 39.07
N ASP A 183 4.72 18.71 40.02
CA ASP A 183 5.69 18.53 41.15
C ASP A 183 5.42 17.28 42.00
N ALA A 184 4.16 16.87 42.08
CA ALA A 184 3.81 15.66 42.86
C ALA A 184 4.19 14.36 42.12
N LYS A 185 4.15 14.39 40.77
CA LYS A 185 4.48 13.26 39.89
C LYS A 185 5.95 13.27 39.46
N GLY A 186 6.61 14.43 39.50
CA GLY A 186 8.02 14.60 39.10
C GLY A 186 8.29 14.53 37.58
N TYR A 187 7.26 14.67 36.76
CA TYR A 187 7.41 14.66 35.30
C TYR A 187 6.55 15.70 34.60
N GLY A 188 6.80 15.95 33.31
CA GLY A 188 6.12 16.94 32.49
C GLY A 188 7.05 18.03 31.97
N VAL A 189 6.53 18.99 31.23
CA VAL A 189 7.30 20.10 30.64
C VAL A 189 7.17 21.34 31.53
N LYS A 190 8.31 21.91 31.91
CA LYS A 190 8.42 23.13 32.73
C LYS A 190 8.97 24.28 31.90
N TYR A 191 8.29 25.40 31.89
CA TYR A 191 8.81 26.64 31.29
C TYR A 191 9.69 27.43 32.28
N GLN A 192 10.73 28.03 31.78
CA GLN A 192 11.76 28.66 32.61
C GLN A 192 11.24 29.84 33.47
N ASN A 193 10.19 30.53 33.03
CA ASN A 193 9.71 31.77 33.65
C ASN A 193 8.35 31.65 34.35
N GLY A 194 7.80 30.46 34.54
CA GLY A 194 6.54 30.29 35.27
C GLY A 194 5.27 30.84 34.59
N GLU A 195 5.36 31.34 33.38
CA GLU A 195 4.28 32.03 32.66
C GLU A 195 3.53 31.14 31.64
N ALA A 196 3.64 29.83 31.73
CA ALA A 196 2.77 28.97 30.91
C ALA A 196 1.40 28.85 31.56
N ASP A 197 0.36 28.99 30.76
CA ASP A 197 -1.01 28.71 31.14
C ASP A 197 -1.10 27.33 31.83
N GLU A 198 -1.55 27.32 33.06
CA GLU A 198 -1.37 26.19 33.96
C GLU A 198 -2.23 24.97 33.67
N THR A 199 -3.02 24.98 32.59
CA THR A 199 -4.08 24.00 32.35
C THR A 199 -3.88 23.12 31.13
N GLU A 200 -2.94 23.45 30.20
CA GLU A 200 -2.86 22.72 28.91
C GLU A 200 -1.57 21.93 28.70
N SER A 201 -1.68 20.81 27.97
CA SER A 201 -0.54 20.05 27.45
C SER A 201 0.25 20.87 26.41
N VAL A 202 1.57 20.75 26.44
CA VAL A 202 2.45 21.44 25.49
C VAL A 202 2.66 20.59 24.26
N LYS A 203 2.36 21.13 23.08
CA LYS A 203 2.59 20.45 21.80
C LYS A 203 3.97 20.73 21.23
N ALA A 204 4.63 19.68 20.75
CA ALA A 204 5.88 19.80 20.03
C ALA A 204 5.66 20.47 18.66
N GLN A 205 6.50 21.46 18.31
CA GLN A 205 6.46 22.20 17.07
C GLN A 205 7.85 22.22 16.41
N ALA A 206 7.87 22.32 15.09
CA ALA A 206 9.12 22.52 14.37
C ALA A 206 9.75 23.86 14.73
N ALA A 207 11.07 23.94 14.77
CA ALA A 207 11.80 25.19 14.93
C ALA A 207 11.41 26.17 13.81
N GLY A 208 10.85 27.31 14.16
CA GLY A 208 10.38 28.35 13.22
C GLY A 208 10.08 29.67 13.92
N ASN A 209 9.45 30.62 13.21
CA ASN A 209 9.05 31.92 13.75
C ASN A 209 7.87 31.81 14.73
N VAL A 210 8.09 31.17 15.86
CA VAL A 210 7.09 31.02 16.92
C VAL A 210 7.35 32.05 17.99
N ALA A 211 6.37 32.89 18.31
CA ALA A 211 6.45 33.84 19.41
C ALA A 211 6.18 33.12 20.73
N GLY A 212 7.09 33.23 21.68
CA GLY A 212 6.98 32.63 23.03
C GLY A 212 7.67 31.28 23.17
N PRO A 213 7.66 30.69 24.39
CA PRO A 213 8.27 29.41 24.66
C PRO A 213 7.55 28.27 23.91
N TYR A 214 8.30 27.42 23.22
CA TYR A 214 7.77 26.28 22.48
C TYR A 214 8.60 25.03 22.69
N LEU A 215 7.96 23.87 22.61
CA LEU A 215 8.59 22.58 22.63
C LEU A 215 9.10 22.23 21.23
N SER A 216 10.42 22.05 21.08
CA SER A 216 11.04 21.72 19.79
C SER A 216 10.94 20.22 19.52
N ASP A 217 10.53 19.88 18.30
CA ASP A 217 10.55 18.50 17.81
C ASP A 217 11.93 18.04 17.35
N GLY A 218 12.14 16.73 17.33
CA GLY A 218 13.26 16.07 16.66
C GLY A 218 14.62 16.21 17.33
N MET A 219 14.73 16.93 18.45
CA MET A 219 16.03 17.16 19.11
C MET A 219 15.98 16.86 20.60
N ILE A 220 17.02 16.22 21.11
CA ILE A 220 17.32 16.12 22.55
C ILE A 220 18.45 17.10 22.92
N PRO A 221 18.55 17.54 24.19
CA PRO A 221 19.67 18.37 24.63
C PRO A 221 21.03 17.69 24.46
N ASN A 222 22.13 18.47 24.56
CA ASN A 222 23.48 17.89 24.60
C ASN A 222 23.65 17.01 25.81
N PHE A 223 24.12 15.80 25.62
CA PHE A 223 24.30 14.82 26.68
C PHE A 223 25.76 14.65 27.09
N ASP A 224 25.94 14.55 28.42
CA ASP A 224 27.24 14.21 29.01
C ASP A 224 27.25 12.74 29.46
N TYR A 225 26.31 12.33 30.33
CA TYR A 225 26.18 10.94 30.76
C TYR A 225 24.76 10.61 31.28
N ILE A 226 24.49 9.32 31.40
CA ILE A 226 23.32 8.77 32.08
C ILE A 226 23.75 8.03 33.35
N THR A 227 22.95 8.13 34.41
CA THR A 227 23.05 7.27 35.59
C THR A 227 21.83 6.40 35.74
N ILE A 228 22.03 5.13 36.08
CA ILE A 228 20.99 4.13 36.29
C ILE A 228 21.20 3.50 37.63
N LYS A 229 20.25 3.69 38.57
CA LYS A 229 20.34 3.20 39.93
C LYS A 229 19.29 2.13 40.18
N GLY A 230 19.75 0.96 40.62
CA GLY A 230 18.90 -0.18 40.96
C GLY A 230 19.70 -1.29 41.63
N LYS A 231 19.04 -2.38 42.03
CA LYS A 231 19.72 -3.51 42.67
C LYS A 231 20.36 -4.41 41.63
N GLY A 232 21.67 -4.67 41.72
CA GLY A 232 22.40 -5.57 40.82
C GLY A 232 22.40 -5.10 39.35
N ILE A 233 22.46 -3.79 39.13
CA ILE A 233 22.56 -3.22 37.79
C ILE A 233 23.99 -3.29 37.28
N LYS A 234 24.18 -3.77 36.06
CA LYS A 234 25.47 -3.96 35.37
C LYS A 234 25.37 -3.48 33.93
N HIS A 235 26.54 -3.40 33.28
CA HIS A 235 26.59 -3.18 31.83
C HIS A 235 25.91 -4.33 31.10
N GLY A 236 25.15 -4.00 30.07
CA GLY A 236 24.62 -4.97 29.13
C GLY A 236 25.64 -5.41 28.11
N THR A 237 25.21 -6.25 27.17
CA THR A 237 26.09 -6.83 26.14
C THR A 237 26.63 -5.83 25.10
N GLY A 238 26.08 -4.60 25.10
CA GLY A 238 26.44 -3.56 24.13
C GLY A 238 25.85 -3.79 22.72
N GLN A 239 25.02 -4.80 22.54
CA GLN A 239 24.36 -5.06 21.25
C GLN A 239 23.05 -4.29 21.16
N SER A 240 22.84 -3.63 20.02
CA SER A 240 21.55 -3.05 19.69
C SER A 240 20.57 -4.16 19.33
N ALA A 241 19.44 -4.22 20.00
CA ALA A 241 18.34 -5.08 19.57
C ALA A 241 17.64 -4.47 18.37
N ASN A 242 17.26 -5.30 17.40
CA ASN A 242 16.38 -4.88 16.32
C ASN A 242 14.94 -4.71 16.87
N TYR A 243 14.29 -3.65 16.45
CA TYR A 243 12.90 -3.37 16.80
C TYR A 243 12.06 -3.29 15.53
N TYR A 244 10.91 -3.90 15.58
CA TYR A 244 9.97 -3.97 14.47
C TYR A 244 8.59 -3.48 14.88
N GLN A 245 7.84 -3.00 13.91
CA GLN A 245 6.47 -2.52 14.11
C GLN A 245 5.45 -3.54 13.59
N ILE A 246 4.29 -3.57 14.23
CA ILE A 246 3.11 -4.25 13.72
C ILE A 246 2.09 -3.21 13.32
N LYS A 247 1.79 -3.15 12.02
CA LYS A 247 0.76 -2.28 11.46
C LYS A 247 -0.49 -3.09 11.20
N THR A 248 -1.65 -2.51 11.48
CA THR A 248 -2.93 -3.19 11.27
C THR A 248 -3.95 -2.32 10.60
N SER A 249 -4.85 -2.97 9.90
CA SER A 249 -6.05 -2.37 9.34
C SER A 249 -7.18 -3.38 9.30
N VAL A 250 -8.41 -2.89 9.22
CA VAL A 250 -9.61 -3.68 8.99
C VAL A 250 -10.28 -3.21 7.70
N ASN A 251 -11.07 -4.07 7.08
CA ASN A 251 -11.81 -3.68 5.88
C ASN A 251 -12.85 -2.60 6.15
N ASN A 252 -13.46 -2.58 7.34
CA ASN A 252 -14.34 -1.52 7.82
C ASN A 252 -14.29 -1.48 9.35
N SER A 253 -14.04 -0.30 9.94
CA SER A 253 -13.91 -0.11 11.39
C SER A 253 -15.22 -0.39 12.16
N ALA A 254 -16.37 -0.33 11.51
CA ALA A 254 -17.65 -0.71 12.11
C ALA A 254 -17.85 -2.23 12.22
N TYR A 255 -17.07 -3.04 11.48
CA TYR A 255 -17.26 -4.48 11.40
C TYR A 255 -16.44 -5.29 12.40
N GLY A 256 -15.42 -4.66 13.00
CA GLY A 256 -14.57 -5.32 13.98
C GLY A 256 -13.27 -4.58 14.25
N THR A 257 -12.48 -5.14 15.16
CA THR A 257 -11.20 -4.57 15.62
C THR A 257 -10.10 -5.63 15.68
N ILE A 258 -8.84 -5.16 15.77
CA ILE A 258 -7.67 -6.02 15.99
C ILE A 258 -7.04 -5.65 17.32
N GLN A 259 -6.69 -6.65 18.12
CA GLN A 259 -6.02 -6.49 19.41
C GLN A 259 -4.68 -7.23 19.42
N PHE A 260 -3.74 -6.77 20.24
CA PHE A 260 -2.43 -7.37 20.47
C PHE A 260 -2.20 -7.70 21.93
N SER A 261 -1.50 -8.79 22.16
CA SER A 261 -1.00 -9.13 23.50
C SER A 261 0.44 -9.68 23.36
N PRO A 262 1.47 -9.03 23.95
CA PRO A 262 1.43 -7.73 24.61
C PRO A 262 1.20 -6.57 23.62
N LYS A 263 0.56 -5.47 24.05
CA LYS A 263 0.38 -4.26 23.27
C LYS A 263 1.60 -3.35 23.45
N GLN A 264 2.33 -3.05 22.38
CA GLN A 264 3.54 -2.21 22.37
C GLN A 264 3.57 -1.40 21.07
N ASP A 265 4.28 -0.28 21.07
CA ASP A 265 4.48 0.54 19.88
C ASP A 265 5.52 -0.08 18.94
N SER A 266 6.48 -0.82 19.49
CA SER A 266 7.45 -1.61 18.76
C SER A 266 7.86 -2.85 19.56
N TYR A 267 8.33 -3.87 18.87
CA TYR A 267 8.64 -5.17 19.43
C TYR A 267 10.09 -5.51 19.18
N ILE A 268 10.80 -5.95 20.21
CA ILE A 268 12.16 -6.48 20.05
C ILE A 268 12.12 -7.74 19.19
N GLU A 269 13.13 -7.93 18.36
CA GLU A 269 13.27 -9.13 17.53
C GLU A 269 13.08 -10.41 18.36
N GLY A 270 12.26 -11.30 17.87
CA GLY A 270 11.93 -12.56 18.54
C GLY A 270 10.79 -12.51 19.53
N THR A 271 10.20 -11.32 19.80
CA THR A 271 9.00 -11.22 20.66
C THR A 271 7.84 -11.99 20.04
N GLU A 272 7.17 -12.80 20.85
CA GLU A 272 5.92 -13.46 20.48
C GLU A 272 4.73 -12.55 20.81
N VAL A 273 3.91 -12.26 19.80
CA VAL A 273 2.74 -11.39 19.90
C VAL A 273 1.52 -12.16 19.45
N THR A 274 0.51 -12.26 20.30
CA THR A 274 -0.80 -12.79 19.93
C THR A 274 -1.62 -11.67 19.28
N VAL A 275 -2.09 -11.91 18.07
CA VAL A 275 -2.93 -11.00 17.28
C VAL A 275 -4.33 -11.59 17.23
N THR A 276 -5.34 -10.83 17.63
CA THR A 276 -6.73 -11.30 17.71
C THR A 276 -7.66 -10.36 16.95
N ALA A 277 -8.41 -10.90 16.00
CA ALA A 277 -9.52 -10.21 15.34
C ALA A 277 -10.80 -10.40 16.15
N THR A 278 -11.44 -9.30 16.49
CA THR A 278 -12.69 -9.30 17.27
C THR A 278 -13.81 -8.70 16.44
N PRO A 279 -14.75 -9.54 15.89
CA PRO A 279 -15.88 -9.04 15.14
C PRO A 279 -16.82 -8.19 16.02
N ALA A 280 -17.47 -7.19 15.40
CA ALA A 280 -18.59 -6.48 15.98
C ALA A 280 -19.86 -7.33 15.95
N GLU A 281 -20.90 -6.93 16.67
CA GLU A 281 -22.21 -7.60 16.66
C GLU A 281 -22.79 -7.66 15.23
N GLY A 282 -23.26 -8.84 14.82
CA GLY A 282 -23.78 -9.08 13.47
C GLY A 282 -22.71 -9.38 12.40
N TYR A 283 -21.43 -9.42 12.77
CA TYR A 283 -20.32 -9.71 11.88
C TYR A 283 -19.53 -10.96 12.33
N ILE A 284 -18.82 -11.55 11.39
CA ILE A 284 -17.89 -12.67 11.65
C ILE A 284 -16.53 -12.35 11.06
N PHE A 285 -15.47 -12.92 11.64
CA PHE A 285 -14.15 -12.90 11.07
C PHE A 285 -14.13 -13.77 9.81
N ASP A 286 -13.60 -13.21 8.71
CA ASP A 286 -13.48 -13.90 7.42
C ASP A 286 -12.05 -14.39 7.17
N SER A 287 -11.09 -13.47 7.16
CA SER A 287 -9.72 -13.78 6.75
C SER A 287 -8.71 -12.76 7.22
N TRP A 288 -7.43 -13.18 7.24
CA TRP A 288 -6.27 -12.31 7.39
C TRP A 288 -5.60 -12.06 6.05
N CYS A 289 -5.25 -10.82 5.75
CA CYS A 289 -4.40 -10.44 4.62
C CYS A 289 -3.10 -9.80 5.10
N GLY A 290 -2.03 -9.89 4.31
CA GLY A 290 -0.72 -9.37 4.66
C GLY A 290 0.28 -10.48 4.96
N THR A 291 1.00 -10.39 6.07
CA THR A 291 2.08 -11.33 6.41
C THR A 291 1.64 -12.57 7.20
N SER A 292 0.34 -12.76 7.40
CA SER A 292 -0.20 -13.94 8.10
C SER A 292 -0.81 -14.93 7.12
N LYS A 293 -0.50 -16.20 7.33
CA LYS A 293 -1.15 -17.34 6.65
C LYS A 293 -2.13 -18.07 7.58
N ASP A 294 -2.30 -17.58 8.80
CA ASP A 294 -3.21 -18.20 9.76
C ASP A 294 -4.67 -17.93 9.35
N LYS A 295 -5.47 -18.97 9.38
CA LYS A 295 -6.89 -18.93 9.01
C LYS A 295 -7.81 -18.73 10.22
N THR A 296 -7.26 -18.71 11.43
CA THR A 296 -8.03 -18.50 12.65
C THR A 296 -8.12 -17.04 13.02
N GLY A 297 -9.17 -16.66 13.74
CA GLY A 297 -9.36 -15.27 14.19
C GLY A 297 -8.32 -14.81 15.23
N SER A 298 -7.51 -15.72 15.79
CA SER A 298 -6.43 -15.39 16.73
C SER A 298 -5.23 -16.31 16.49
N PHE A 299 -4.03 -15.72 16.45
CA PHE A 299 -2.78 -16.47 16.25
C PHE A 299 -1.61 -15.76 16.95
N THR A 300 -0.52 -16.47 17.18
CA THR A 300 0.73 -15.91 17.70
C THR A 300 1.77 -15.82 16.60
N VAL A 301 2.42 -14.67 16.51
CA VAL A 301 3.50 -14.42 15.55
C VAL A 301 4.77 -14.03 16.30
N LYS A 302 5.90 -14.58 15.85
CA LYS A 302 7.23 -14.12 16.26
C LYS A 302 7.62 -12.93 15.40
N VAL A 303 7.94 -11.82 16.04
CA VAL A 303 8.29 -10.57 15.35
C VAL A 303 9.78 -10.60 15.00
N ASP A 304 10.10 -10.79 13.73
CA ASP A 304 11.46 -10.85 13.16
C ASP A 304 11.67 -9.82 12.04
N SER A 305 10.64 -9.07 11.72
CA SER A 305 10.59 -7.98 10.72
C SER A 305 9.33 -7.16 10.98
N ASP A 306 9.21 -6.00 10.32
CA ASP A 306 7.94 -5.27 10.29
C ASP A 306 6.83 -6.16 9.73
N LYS A 307 5.68 -6.18 10.40
CA LYS A 307 4.52 -7.00 10.02
C LYS A 307 3.33 -6.10 9.68
N THR A 308 2.53 -6.57 8.73
CA THR A 308 1.27 -5.92 8.39
C THR A 308 0.16 -6.96 8.40
N PHE A 309 -0.89 -6.71 9.16
CA PHE A 309 -2.07 -7.57 9.22
C PHE A 309 -3.31 -6.76 8.87
N LYS A 310 -4.12 -7.31 8.00
CA LYS A 310 -5.44 -6.77 7.69
C LYS A 310 -6.48 -7.84 8.01
N ALA A 311 -7.37 -7.58 8.95
CA ALA A 311 -8.51 -8.46 9.21
C ALA A 311 -9.69 -8.05 8.32
N ASN A 312 -10.30 -9.04 7.69
CA ASN A 312 -11.53 -8.87 6.97
C ASN A 312 -12.69 -9.46 7.79
N PHE A 313 -13.75 -8.68 7.93
CA PHE A 313 -14.99 -9.07 8.57
C PHE A 313 -16.11 -8.97 7.55
N ILE A 314 -17.03 -9.91 7.60
CA ILE A 314 -18.24 -9.92 6.75
C ILE A 314 -19.48 -10.03 7.62
N SER A 315 -20.64 -9.64 7.08
CA SER A 315 -21.91 -9.86 7.77
C SER A 315 -22.12 -11.35 8.06
N ALA A 316 -22.60 -11.69 9.23
CA ALA A 316 -22.96 -13.06 9.58
C ALA A 316 -24.11 -13.63 8.70
N SER A 317 -24.89 -12.76 8.08
CA SER A 317 -25.96 -13.14 7.11
C SER A 317 -25.46 -13.32 5.67
N TYR A 318 -24.17 -13.01 5.36
CA TYR A 318 -23.63 -13.16 4.03
C TYR A 318 -23.46 -14.63 3.65
N ASN A 319 -24.20 -15.06 2.65
CA ASN A 319 -24.10 -16.45 2.16
C ASN A 319 -23.13 -16.56 0.97
N LYS A 320 -21.88 -16.97 1.26
CA LYS A 320 -20.83 -17.11 0.23
C LYS A 320 -21.21 -18.07 -0.90
N GLU A 321 -21.92 -19.14 -0.62
CA GLU A 321 -22.28 -20.15 -1.63
C GLU A 321 -23.23 -19.58 -2.69
N THR A 322 -24.12 -18.68 -2.28
CA THR A 322 -25.06 -18.02 -3.18
C THR A 322 -24.45 -16.79 -3.84
N GLU A 323 -23.89 -15.90 -3.04
CA GLU A 323 -23.43 -14.59 -3.50
C GLU A 323 -22.17 -14.66 -4.37
N LEU A 324 -21.30 -15.64 -4.11
CA LEU A 324 -20.05 -15.86 -4.83
C LEU A 324 -20.06 -17.09 -5.73
N SER A 325 -21.25 -17.58 -6.06
CA SER A 325 -21.36 -18.70 -6.99
C SER A 325 -20.66 -18.38 -8.31
N GLY A 326 -19.71 -19.25 -8.70
CA GLY A 326 -18.90 -19.06 -9.90
C GLY A 326 -17.68 -18.15 -9.77
N LEU A 327 -17.46 -17.49 -8.63
CA LEU A 327 -16.24 -16.69 -8.43
C LEU A 327 -15.02 -17.59 -8.24
N GLU A 328 -14.04 -17.42 -9.12
CA GLU A 328 -12.71 -17.97 -9.00
C GLU A 328 -11.66 -16.87 -9.23
N GLY A 329 -10.41 -17.15 -8.90
CA GLY A 329 -9.33 -16.29 -9.29
C GLY A 329 -8.92 -15.24 -8.27
N TYR A 330 -8.20 -14.24 -8.76
CA TYR A 330 -7.54 -13.25 -7.90
C TYR A 330 -8.50 -12.41 -7.06
N ALA A 331 -9.74 -12.17 -7.46
CA ALA A 331 -10.69 -11.43 -6.63
C ALA A 331 -11.03 -12.16 -5.32
N SER A 332 -10.82 -13.47 -5.25
CA SER A 332 -11.07 -14.31 -4.07
C SER A 332 -9.87 -14.54 -3.16
N VAL A 333 -8.73 -13.89 -3.44
CA VAL A 333 -7.52 -13.96 -2.61
C VAL A 333 -6.95 -12.57 -2.38
N CYS A 334 -6.15 -12.38 -1.33
CA CYS A 334 -5.59 -11.07 -0.98
C CYS A 334 -4.06 -11.03 -1.00
N ASP A 335 -3.39 -12.10 -1.41
CA ASP A 335 -1.93 -12.15 -1.59
C ASP A 335 -1.53 -13.17 -2.67
N ASP A 336 -0.24 -13.21 -2.96
CA ASP A 336 0.33 -14.15 -3.93
C ASP A 336 0.47 -15.59 -3.39
N ASP A 337 0.21 -15.80 -2.11
CA ASP A 337 0.21 -17.12 -1.46
C ASP A 337 -1.17 -17.78 -1.46
N GLY A 338 -2.21 -17.08 -1.92
CA GLY A 338 -3.57 -17.61 -2.03
C GLY A 338 -4.38 -17.54 -0.73
N THR A 339 -4.02 -16.62 0.18
CA THR A 339 -4.87 -16.33 1.34
C THR A 339 -6.25 -15.89 0.87
N ALA A 340 -7.28 -16.57 1.35
CA ALA A 340 -8.66 -16.34 0.91
C ALA A 340 -9.15 -14.94 1.29
N TYR A 341 -9.93 -14.36 0.42
CA TYR A 341 -10.64 -13.09 0.62
C TYR A 341 -12.07 -13.22 0.16
N THR A 342 -13.02 -12.76 0.96
CA THR A 342 -14.42 -12.73 0.59
C THR A 342 -14.80 -11.35 0.09
N ILE A 343 -15.07 -11.25 -1.21
CA ILE A 343 -15.65 -10.05 -1.81
C ILE A 343 -17.15 -10.01 -1.47
N THR A 344 -17.64 -8.88 -0.98
CA THR A 344 -19.05 -8.72 -0.58
C THR A 344 -19.78 -7.65 -1.39
N GLY A 345 -19.03 -6.87 -2.17
CA GLY A 345 -19.61 -5.75 -2.91
C GLY A 345 -20.40 -4.81 -2.01
N GLY A 346 -21.60 -4.48 -2.42
CA GLY A 346 -22.53 -3.61 -1.70
C GLY A 346 -23.47 -4.32 -0.73
N PHE A 347 -23.23 -5.58 -0.38
CA PHE A 347 -24.12 -6.36 0.48
C PHE A 347 -24.44 -5.65 1.80
N GLY A 348 -25.71 -5.61 2.16
CA GLY A 348 -26.20 -4.94 3.36
C GLY A 348 -26.30 -3.41 3.26
N GLY A 349 -25.92 -2.85 2.13
CA GLY A 349 -26.04 -1.42 1.84
C GLY A 349 -27.40 -1.01 1.26
N GLU A 350 -27.52 0.28 0.97
CA GLU A 350 -28.69 0.87 0.32
C GLU A 350 -28.84 0.33 -1.12
N GLU A 351 -30.09 0.03 -1.52
CA GLU A 351 -30.40 -0.24 -2.93
C GLU A 351 -30.72 1.07 -3.66
N ILE A 352 -30.03 1.33 -4.74
CA ILE A 352 -30.18 2.52 -5.59
C ILE A 352 -30.54 2.06 -7.00
N ILE A 353 -31.62 2.59 -7.54
CA ILE A 353 -32.04 2.31 -8.92
C ILE A 353 -31.55 3.44 -9.81
N ILE A 354 -30.91 3.09 -10.91
CA ILE A 354 -30.41 4.00 -11.93
C ILE A 354 -30.98 3.60 -13.28
N SER A 355 -31.82 4.49 -13.86
CA SER A 355 -32.49 4.28 -15.13
C SER A 355 -32.15 5.34 -16.17
N SER A 356 -31.37 6.37 -15.80
CA SER A 356 -31.04 7.52 -16.65
C SER A 356 -29.73 8.17 -16.25
N TYR A 357 -29.19 9.01 -17.11
CA TYR A 357 -28.03 9.84 -16.80
C TYR A 357 -28.33 10.84 -15.65
N ALA A 358 -29.58 11.31 -15.55
CA ALA A 358 -30.00 12.14 -14.41
C ALA A 358 -29.86 11.41 -13.07
N ASP A 359 -30.21 10.13 -13.00
CA ASP A 359 -30.04 9.32 -11.79
C ASP A 359 -28.54 9.17 -11.45
N LEU A 360 -27.68 8.94 -12.46
CA LEU A 360 -26.23 8.89 -12.25
C LEU A 360 -25.70 10.17 -11.59
N LEU A 361 -26.17 11.33 -12.03
CA LEU A 361 -25.79 12.61 -11.43
C LEU A 361 -26.35 12.77 -10.01
N ALA A 362 -27.61 12.41 -9.79
CA ALA A 362 -28.25 12.51 -8.49
C ALA A 362 -27.58 11.63 -7.41
N TYR A 363 -27.17 10.44 -7.78
CA TYR A 363 -26.53 9.48 -6.87
C TYR A 363 -24.99 9.43 -6.95
N LYS A 364 -24.38 10.34 -7.69
CA LYS A 364 -22.92 10.37 -7.93
C LYS A 364 -22.11 10.23 -6.64
N SER A 365 -22.44 10.96 -5.58
CA SER A 365 -21.72 10.92 -4.31
C SER A 365 -21.85 9.57 -3.58
N LYS A 366 -22.98 8.89 -3.70
CA LYS A 366 -23.19 7.56 -3.13
C LYS A 366 -22.45 6.48 -3.92
N ILE A 367 -22.41 6.60 -5.25
CA ILE A 367 -21.68 5.68 -6.12
C ILE A 367 -20.18 5.80 -5.90
N SER A 368 -19.65 7.01 -5.81
CA SER A 368 -18.20 7.27 -5.61
C SER A 368 -17.74 7.17 -4.14
N GLY A 369 -18.66 7.18 -3.19
CA GLY A 369 -18.36 7.01 -1.76
C GLY A 369 -17.95 5.57 -1.40
N ASN A 370 -17.60 5.35 -0.13
CA ASN A 370 -17.13 4.04 0.36
C ASN A 370 -18.18 3.24 1.14
N ASP A 371 -19.34 3.82 1.42
CA ASP A 371 -20.43 3.11 2.09
C ASP A 371 -20.99 2.01 1.18
N PRO A 372 -21.38 0.86 1.73
CA PRO A 372 -21.98 -0.22 0.95
C PRO A 372 -23.24 0.24 0.20
N ALA A 373 -23.33 -0.10 -1.08
CA ALA A 373 -24.54 0.14 -1.87
C ALA A 373 -24.70 -0.87 -3.03
N ILE A 374 -25.92 -1.25 -3.31
CA ILE A 374 -26.30 -2.06 -4.48
C ILE A 374 -26.95 -1.12 -5.50
N ILE A 375 -26.26 -0.88 -6.61
CA ILE A 375 -26.68 -0.02 -7.69
C ILE A 375 -27.31 -0.89 -8.77
N LYS A 376 -28.64 -0.84 -8.89
CA LYS A 376 -29.41 -1.56 -9.92
C LYS A 376 -29.58 -0.66 -11.14
N VAL A 377 -28.94 -1.03 -12.23
CA VAL A 377 -29.07 -0.36 -13.52
C VAL A 377 -30.19 -1.03 -14.29
N THR A 378 -31.20 -0.25 -14.69
CA THR A 378 -32.43 -0.77 -15.29
C THR A 378 -32.72 -0.21 -16.70
N ALA A 379 -31.68 0.36 -17.33
CA ALA A 379 -31.73 0.87 -18.70
C ALA A 379 -30.35 0.84 -19.36
N ARG A 380 -30.29 1.03 -20.66
CA ARG A 380 -29.09 1.36 -21.42
C ARG A 380 -28.89 2.87 -21.37
N ILE A 381 -28.15 3.36 -20.38
CA ILE A 381 -27.96 4.80 -20.12
C ILE A 381 -26.95 5.36 -21.11
N SER A 382 -27.31 6.43 -21.79
CA SER A 382 -26.47 7.09 -22.81
C SER A 382 -25.93 8.43 -22.30
N SER A 383 -24.70 8.74 -22.65
CA SER A 383 -24.12 10.07 -22.43
C SER A 383 -24.93 11.17 -23.12
N GLU A 384 -25.56 10.89 -24.25
CA GLU A 384 -26.37 11.84 -25.02
C GLU A 384 -27.52 12.48 -24.20
N GLU A 385 -28.01 11.78 -23.16
CA GLU A 385 -29.07 12.29 -22.26
C GLU A 385 -28.69 13.60 -21.53
N TRP A 386 -27.39 13.94 -21.43
CA TRP A 386 -26.94 15.20 -20.82
C TRP A 386 -27.51 16.43 -21.51
N ILE A 387 -27.77 16.36 -22.81
CA ILE A 387 -28.30 17.44 -23.64
C ILE A 387 -29.65 17.92 -23.14
N ASP A 388 -30.52 16.98 -22.74
CA ASP A 388 -31.85 17.27 -22.25
C ASP A 388 -31.85 17.72 -20.77
N ILE A 389 -30.81 17.30 -20.02
CA ILE A 389 -30.67 17.62 -18.59
C ILE A 389 -30.09 19.01 -18.40
N ASP A 390 -29.08 19.39 -19.18
CA ASP A 390 -28.44 20.71 -19.11
C ASP A 390 -28.48 21.45 -20.44
N THR A 391 -29.70 21.71 -20.89
CA THR A 391 -29.98 22.42 -22.15
C THR A 391 -29.31 23.80 -22.22
N ALA A 392 -29.13 24.48 -21.06
CA ALA A 392 -28.51 25.78 -21.02
C ALA A 392 -27.00 25.72 -21.32
N ASP A 393 -26.30 24.76 -20.69
CA ASP A 393 -24.87 24.52 -20.93
C ASP A 393 -24.64 23.97 -22.34
N TYR A 394 -25.50 23.04 -22.79
CA TYR A 394 -25.46 22.54 -24.17
C TYR A 394 -25.55 23.68 -25.20
N ASN A 395 -26.56 24.60 -25.09
CA ASN A 395 -26.74 25.71 -26.02
C ASN A 395 -25.55 26.69 -25.99
N LYS A 396 -24.99 26.93 -24.81
CA LYS A 396 -23.79 27.77 -24.64
C LYS A 396 -22.58 27.17 -25.34
N GLU A 397 -22.31 25.88 -25.11
CA GLU A 397 -21.20 25.16 -25.75
C GLU A 397 -21.43 25.01 -27.25
N LEU A 398 -22.67 24.73 -27.68
CA LEU A 398 -23.01 24.65 -29.09
C LEU A 398 -22.71 25.95 -29.82
N ALA A 399 -23.07 27.09 -29.23
CA ALA A 399 -22.78 28.40 -29.83
C ALA A 399 -21.27 28.65 -29.96
N ALA A 400 -20.50 28.30 -28.92
CA ALA A 400 -19.03 28.44 -28.91
C ALA A 400 -18.35 27.54 -29.96
N LEU A 401 -18.74 26.25 -30.02
CA LEU A 401 -18.18 25.30 -30.99
C LEU A 401 -18.61 25.62 -32.42
N THR A 402 -19.86 26.05 -32.64
CA THR A 402 -20.36 26.44 -33.96
C THR A 402 -19.53 27.56 -34.56
N ALA A 403 -19.07 28.50 -33.77
CA ALA A 403 -18.24 29.61 -34.21
C ALA A 403 -16.86 29.17 -34.74
N SER A 404 -16.30 28.06 -34.24
CA SER A 404 -14.98 27.56 -34.58
C SER A 404 -15.00 26.38 -35.56
N LYS A 405 -16.01 25.52 -35.52
CA LYS A 405 -16.04 24.25 -36.24
C LYS A 405 -17.23 24.09 -37.21
N GLY A 406 -18.20 24.98 -37.16
CA GLY A 406 -19.45 24.85 -37.92
C GLY A 406 -20.54 24.10 -37.11
N ALA A 407 -21.80 24.29 -37.52
CA ALA A 407 -22.97 23.84 -36.76
C ALA A 407 -23.09 22.31 -36.64
N ASP A 408 -22.81 21.60 -37.73
CA ASP A 408 -23.00 20.15 -37.79
C ASP A 408 -21.90 19.42 -37.01
N GLU A 409 -20.65 19.85 -37.16
CA GLU A 409 -19.53 19.30 -36.37
C GLU A 409 -19.69 19.60 -34.88
N ALA A 410 -20.10 20.82 -34.51
CA ALA A 410 -20.38 21.20 -33.14
C ALA A 410 -21.45 20.31 -32.48
N LYS A 411 -22.56 20.05 -33.18
CA LYS A 411 -23.62 19.13 -32.72
C LYS A 411 -23.09 17.71 -32.56
N PHE A 412 -22.31 17.22 -33.53
CA PHE A 412 -21.72 15.89 -33.48
C PHE A 412 -20.82 15.72 -32.26
N ILE A 413 -19.93 16.66 -32.00
CA ILE A 413 -19.04 16.67 -30.83
C ILE A 413 -19.83 16.58 -29.53
N LEU A 414 -20.81 17.46 -29.34
CA LEU A 414 -21.61 17.52 -28.11
C LEU A 414 -22.48 16.29 -27.92
N LYS A 415 -23.06 15.75 -28.99
CA LYS A 415 -23.87 14.53 -28.96
C LYS A 415 -23.06 13.30 -28.53
N ASN A 416 -21.81 13.22 -28.98
CA ASN A 416 -20.93 12.08 -28.74
C ASN A 416 -19.93 12.31 -27.60
N ARG A 417 -20.13 13.33 -26.77
CA ARG A 417 -19.30 13.61 -25.61
C ARG A 417 -19.37 12.47 -24.62
N SER A 418 -18.23 11.90 -24.28
CA SER A 418 -18.15 10.86 -23.25
C SER A 418 -18.07 11.48 -21.84
N PHE A 419 -18.59 10.76 -20.86
CA PHE A 419 -18.50 11.15 -19.46
C PHE A 419 -17.90 10.03 -18.62
N THR A 420 -17.23 10.42 -17.54
CA THR A 420 -16.66 9.50 -16.56
C THR A 420 -17.31 9.69 -15.21
N PHE A 421 -17.57 8.61 -14.50
CA PHE A 421 -17.91 8.66 -13.08
C PHE A 421 -17.12 7.62 -12.28
N ASP A 422 -16.78 7.98 -11.05
CA ASP A 422 -16.01 7.11 -10.17
C ASP A 422 -16.92 6.13 -9.42
N ILE A 423 -16.46 4.89 -9.28
CA ILE A 423 -17.07 3.87 -8.42
C ILE A 423 -16.13 3.65 -7.24
N GLY A 424 -16.62 3.98 -6.05
CA GLY A 424 -15.91 3.81 -4.78
C GLY A 424 -15.94 2.38 -4.24
N SER A 425 -15.55 2.21 -2.98
CA SER A 425 -15.49 0.90 -2.34
C SER A 425 -16.86 0.35 -1.96
N ASN A 426 -16.94 -0.98 -1.79
CA ASN A 426 -18.13 -1.67 -1.29
C ASN A 426 -19.38 -1.43 -2.17
N LYS A 427 -19.24 -1.71 -3.45
CA LYS A 427 -20.32 -1.53 -4.43
C LYS A 427 -20.64 -2.83 -5.16
N THR A 428 -21.93 -3.06 -5.38
CA THR A 428 -22.43 -4.01 -6.38
C THR A 428 -23.16 -3.21 -7.44
N ILE A 429 -22.68 -3.27 -8.69
CA ILE A 429 -23.34 -2.65 -9.84
C ILE A 429 -23.99 -3.78 -10.63
N LEU A 430 -25.28 -3.78 -10.70
CA LEU A 430 -26.07 -4.93 -11.14
C LEU A 430 -27.08 -4.56 -12.22
N GLY A 431 -26.96 -5.20 -13.39
CA GLY A 431 -28.03 -5.26 -14.37
C GLY A 431 -28.97 -6.45 -14.13
N GLU A 432 -29.69 -6.84 -15.15
CA GLU A 432 -30.59 -7.99 -15.14
C GLU A 432 -30.21 -8.92 -16.30
N ALA A 433 -30.07 -10.21 -16.00
CA ALA A 433 -29.74 -11.21 -17.01
C ALA A 433 -30.75 -11.19 -18.15
N GLY A 434 -30.27 -11.18 -19.38
CA GLY A 434 -31.09 -11.12 -20.58
C GLY A 434 -31.61 -9.73 -20.97
N GLN A 435 -31.22 -8.68 -20.22
CA GLN A 435 -31.59 -7.30 -20.55
C GLN A 435 -30.34 -6.51 -21.01
N ASP A 436 -30.46 -5.71 -22.06
CA ASP A 436 -29.40 -4.80 -22.52
C ASP A 436 -29.37 -3.53 -21.65
N TYR A 437 -29.04 -3.71 -20.36
CA TYR A 437 -28.83 -2.62 -19.42
C TYR A 437 -27.33 -2.29 -19.32
N GLY A 438 -27.03 -1.05 -19.03
CA GLY A 438 -25.62 -0.64 -18.87
C GLY A 438 -25.35 0.78 -19.35
N PHE A 439 -24.16 0.98 -19.95
CA PHE A 439 -23.66 2.32 -20.23
C PHE A 439 -23.21 2.42 -21.70
N LYS A 440 -23.67 3.47 -22.38
CA LYS A 440 -23.31 3.82 -23.73
C LYS A 440 -22.59 5.16 -23.75
N ASN A 441 -21.39 5.20 -24.26
CA ASN A 441 -20.54 6.40 -24.31
C ASN A 441 -20.34 7.05 -22.92
N ILE A 442 -20.32 6.23 -21.89
CA ILE A 442 -20.04 6.59 -20.49
C ILE A 442 -18.96 5.63 -19.99
N ASN A 443 -17.91 6.17 -19.37
CA ASN A 443 -16.82 5.42 -18.75
C ASN A 443 -16.98 5.35 -17.24
N PRO A 444 -17.53 4.27 -16.68
CA PRO A 444 -17.41 4.02 -15.25
C PRO A 444 -15.94 3.70 -14.89
N LYS A 445 -15.42 4.32 -13.82
CA LYS A 445 -14.06 4.13 -13.36
C LYS A 445 -14.03 3.57 -11.94
N ILE A 446 -13.62 2.33 -11.80
CA ILE A 446 -13.51 1.64 -10.51
C ILE A 446 -12.19 2.03 -9.86
N SER A 447 -12.26 2.83 -8.79
CA SER A 447 -11.13 3.19 -7.95
C SER A 447 -11.21 2.57 -6.54
N GLY A 448 -12.36 2.00 -6.20
CA GLY A 448 -12.64 1.42 -4.89
C GLY A 448 -12.19 -0.03 -4.71
N THR A 449 -12.29 -0.50 -3.48
CA THR A 449 -12.03 -1.89 -3.08
C THR A 449 -13.34 -2.62 -2.80
N ASN A 450 -13.41 -3.93 -3.12
CA ASN A 450 -14.60 -4.74 -2.87
C ASN A 450 -15.79 -4.33 -3.76
N VAL A 451 -15.61 -4.52 -5.08
CA VAL A 451 -16.58 -4.11 -6.10
C VAL A 451 -17.00 -5.30 -6.95
N ILE A 452 -18.30 -5.50 -7.10
CA ILE A 452 -18.90 -6.52 -7.95
C ILE A 452 -19.68 -5.83 -9.07
N VAL A 453 -19.48 -6.28 -10.32
CA VAL A 453 -20.19 -5.78 -11.51
C VAL A 453 -20.76 -6.96 -12.27
N LYS A 454 -22.09 -7.00 -12.46
CA LYS A 454 -22.73 -8.13 -13.13
C LYS A 454 -23.83 -7.70 -14.10
N TYR A 455 -23.96 -8.45 -15.20
CA TYR A 455 -25.06 -8.35 -16.17
C TYR A 455 -25.22 -6.94 -16.75
N LEU A 456 -24.12 -6.31 -17.13
CA LEU A 456 -24.12 -4.97 -17.71
C LEU A 456 -23.39 -4.94 -19.05
N HIS A 457 -23.89 -4.14 -19.95
CA HIS A 457 -23.28 -3.85 -21.22
C HIS A 457 -22.57 -2.49 -21.20
N PHE A 458 -21.29 -2.49 -21.55
CA PHE A 458 -20.42 -1.30 -21.66
C PHE A 458 -19.97 -1.12 -23.09
N GLY A 459 -20.08 0.08 -23.64
CA GLY A 459 -19.56 0.26 -24.99
C GLY A 459 -19.81 1.63 -25.60
N ASP A 460 -19.43 1.71 -26.88
CA ASP A 460 -19.52 2.89 -27.73
C ASP A 460 -18.87 4.14 -27.14
N VAL A 461 -17.83 3.99 -26.30
CA VAL A 461 -17.13 5.12 -25.68
C VAL A 461 -16.14 5.67 -26.69
N ILE A 462 -16.47 6.84 -27.24
CA ILE A 462 -15.66 7.52 -28.24
C ILE A 462 -14.41 8.08 -27.55
N GLY A 463 -13.25 7.74 -28.10
CA GLY A 463 -11.97 8.16 -27.57
C GLY A 463 -11.78 9.67 -27.62
N ASP A 464 -11.24 10.23 -26.55
CA ASP A 464 -10.91 11.66 -26.46
C ASP A 464 -9.86 12.10 -27.51
N ASP A 465 -9.04 11.17 -28.00
CA ASP A 465 -8.09 11.46 -29.08
C ASP A 465 -8.79 11.98 -30.33
N TYR A 466 -10.05 11.60 -30.52
CA TYR A 466 -10.90 12.09 -31.60
C TYR A 466 -11.29 13.58 -31.42
N PHE A 467 -11.48 14.02 -30.18
CA PHE A 467 -11.84 15.38 -29.81
C PHE A 467 -10.69 16.19 -29.21
N GLY A 468 -9.45 15.70 -29.29
CA GLY A 468 -8.25 16.37 -28.77
C GLY A 468 -7.98 16.14 -27.29
N GLY A 469 -8.49 15.07 -26.68
CA GLY A 469 -8.30 14.70 -25.29
C GLY A 469 -7.62 13.33 -25.11
N LYS A 470 -7.71 12.75 -23.91
CA LYS A 470 -7.18 11.42 -23.57
C LYS A 470 -8.30 10.39 -23.61
N GLY A 471 -8.07 9.26 -24.28
CA GLY A 471 -9.05 8.21 -24.48
C GLY A 471 -9.77 7.76 -23.21
N ASN A 472 -11.07 7.52 -23.32
CA ASN A 472 -11.91 6.90 -22.29
C ASN A 472 -12.24 5.47 -22.71
N ASP A 473 -12.10 4.51 -21.79
CA ASP A 473 -12.47 3.12 -22.02
C ASP A 473 -13.95 2.88 -21.74
N ALA A 474 -14.49 1.76 -22.22
CA ALA A 474 -15.87 1.42 -21.88
C ALA A 474 -16.06 1.12 -20.39
N LEU A 475 -15.04 0.52 -19.75
CA LEU A 475 -14.92 0.39 -18.30
C LEU A 475 -13.44 0.49 -17.91
N SER A 476 -13.11 1.31 -16.94
CA SER A 476 -11.74 1.42 -16.42
C SER A 476 -11.65 0.92 -14.98
N ILE A 477 -10.61 0.16 -14.64
CA ILE A 477 -10.23 -0.14 -13.26
C ILE A 477 -8.90 0.57 -12.99
N LYS A 478 -8.93 1.62 -12.17
CA LYS A 478 -7.80 2.50 -11.90
C LYS A 478 -7.61 2.68 -10.40
N GLY A 479 -6.74 1.86 -9.80
CA GLY A 479 -6.55 1.76 -8.36
C GLY A 479 -7.52 0.81 -7.65
N GLY A 480 -8.46 0.21 -8.36
CA GLY A 480 -9.45 -0.74 -7.82
C GLY A 480 -8.81 -2.04 -7.32
N GLN A 481 -9.30 -2.55 -6.19
CA GLN A 481 -8.82 -3.80 -5.60
C GLN A 481 -9.98 -4.72 -5.23
N HIS A 482 -9.79 -6.04 -5.39
CA HIS A 482 -10.86 -7.01 -5.20
C HIS A 482 -12.10 -6.64 -6.01
N VAL A 483 -11.94 -6.74 -7.33
CA VAL A 483 -13.01 -6.41 -8.28
C VAL A 483 -13.41 -7.69 -9.01
N TRP A 484 -14.69 -7.99 -9.03
CA TRP A 484 -15.26 -9.09 -9.79
C TRP A 484 -16.25 -8.57 -10.85
N ILE A 485 -15.90 -8.81 -12.11
CA ILE A 485 -16.75 -8.52 -13.26
C ILE A 485 -17.26 -9.86 -13.78
N ASP A 486 -18.57 -10.01 -13.91
CA ASP A 486 -19.18 -11.29 -14.24
C ASP A 486 -20.41 -11.13 -15.14
N HIS A 487 -20.51 -11.98 -16.18
CA HIS A 487 -21.60 -11.93 -17.15
C HIS A 487 -21.85 -10.53 -17.74
N CYS A 488 -20.78 -9.81 -18.05
CA CYS A 488 -20.87 -8.49 -18.69
C CYS A 488 -20.63 -8.59 -20.20
N GLU A 489 -21.10 -7.60 -20.93
CA GLU A 489 -20.89 -7.45 -22.35
C GLU A 489 -20.10 -6.16 -22.65
N PHE A 490 -19.15 -6.28 -23.54
CA PHE A 490 -18.27 -5.17 -23.92
C PHE A 490 -18.19 -5.12 -25.43
N SER A 491 -18.68 -4.03 -26.04
CA SER A 491 -18.68 -3.90 -27.49
C SER A 491 -18.59 -2.45 -27.95
N SER A 492 -18.34 -2.27 -29.22
CA SER A 492 -18.49 -0.98 -29.87
C SER A 492 -19.20 -1.15 -31.22
N SER A 493 -19.91 -0.12 -31.65
CA SER A 493 -20.54 -0.12 -32.97
C SER A 493 -19.44 -0.07 -34.03
N LEU A 494 -19.40 -1.06 -34.91
CA LEU A 494 -18.46 -1.07 -36.05
C LEU A 494 -18.89 -0.08 -37.15
N GLU A 495 -20.09 0.45 -37.06
CA GLU A 495 -20.62 1.45 -37.98
C GLU A 495 -20.99 2.72 -37.18
N PRO A 496 -19.98 3.47 -36.68
CA PRO A 496 -20.28 4.75 -36.04
C PRO A 496 -21.00 5.66 -37.01
N LYS A 497 -21.94 6.46 -36.50
CA LYS A 497 -22.78 7.31 -37.33
C LYS A 497 -22.40 8.77 -37.20
N ASP A 498 -22.41 9.49 -38.33
CA ASP A 498 -22.27 10.93 -38.33
C ASP A 498 -23.50 11.66 -37.75
N VAL A 499 -23.41 12.97 -37.65
CA VAL A 499 -24.48 13.86 -37.16
C VAL A 499 -25.81 13.70 -37.93
N ASN A 500 -25.78 13.21 -39.18
CA ASN A 500 -26.96 13.00 -39.98
C ASN A 500 -27.53 11.57 -39.91
N GLY A 501 -26.88 10.72 -39.10
CA GLY A 501 -27.22 9.31 -38.93
C GLY A 501 -26.69 8.39 -40.04
N ASN A 502 -25.81 8.89 -40.91
CA ASN A 502 -25.16 8.08 -41.95
C ASN A 502 -24.00 7.31 -41.28
N ALA A 503 -23.76 6.12 -41.79
CA ALA A 503 -22.56 5.37 -41.39
C ALA A 503 -21.31 6.20 -41.68
N ILE A 504 -20.43 6.37 -40.68
CA ILE A 504 -19.12 6.96 -40.91
C ILE A 504 -18.33 5.96 -41.74
N ASN A 505 -18.17 6.27 -43.00
CA ASN A 505 -17.32 5.47 -43.87
C ASN A 505 -15.88 5.71 -43.49
N PHE A 506 -15.22 4.69 -42.97
CA PHE A 506 -13.81 4.73 -42.61
C PHE A 506 -12.88 5.16 -43.75
N ASN A 507 -13.39 5.27 -44.94
CA ASN A 507 -12.69 5.73 -46.14
C ASN A 507 -12.99 7.19 -46.52
N SER A 508 -13.86 7.90 -45.82
CA SER A 508 -14.22 9.28 -46.15
C SER A 508 -13.74 10.29 -45.12
N HIS A 509 -12.94 11.22 -45.60
CA HIS A 509 -12.26 12.25 -44.80
C HIS A 509 -13.13 13.38 -44.24
N ASP A 510 -14.36 13.52 -44.69
CA ASP A 510 -15.08 14.80 -44.59
C ASP A 510 -15.57 15.17 -43.19
N PHE A 511 -15.48 14.26 -42.24
CA PHE A 511 -15.98 14.53 -40.86
C PHE A 511 -14.93 14.41 -39.78
N ILE A 512 -13.80 13.93 -40.16
CA ILE A 512 -12.78 13.61 -39.16
C ILE A 512 -11.63 14.52 -39.39
N VAL A 513 -11.71 15.58 -38.64
CA VAL A 513 -10.71 16.61 -38.59
C VAL A 513 -9.34 15.98 -38.57
N ASP A 514 -8.58 16.41 -39.49
CA ASP A 514 -7.14 16.45 -39.54
C ASP A 514 -6.52 16.42 -38.13
N LEU A 515 -6.40 15.23 -37.58
CA LEU A 515 -5.49 15.00 -36.47
C LEU A 515 -4.11 15.08 -37.08
N GLU A 516 -3.58 16.29 -37.11
CA GLU A 516 -2.34 16.67 -37.71
C GLU A 516 -1.26 15.58 -37.62
N GLY A 517 -0.97 14.98 -38.75
CA GLY A 517 0.41 14.97 -39.20
C GLY A 517 1.29 13.81 -38.84
N GLU A 518 0.89 12.56 -38.53
CA GLU A 518 1.96 11.55 -38.40
C GLU A 518 1.69 10.11 -38.87
N ASN A 519 0.63 9.79 -39.57
CA ASN A 519 0.52 8.45 -40.13
C ASN A 519 -0.21 8.40 -41.47
N THR A 520 0.50 7.88 -42.48
CA THR A 520 0.03 7.70 -43.84
C THR A 520 -0.93 6.51 -44.02
N ASP A 521 -1.33 5.85 -42.97
CA ASP A 521 -2.31 4.76 -43.00
C ASP A 521 -3.62 5.20 -42.34
N GLU A 522 -4.37 6.01 -43.05
CA GLU A 522 -5.60 6.67 -42.63
C GLU A 522 -6.69 5.69 -42.22
N GLN A 523 -6.80 4.57 -42.90
CA GLN A 523 -7.82 3.56 -42.63
C GLN A 523 -7.61 2.86 -41.29
N THR A 524 -6.37 2.59 -40.90
CA THR A 524 -6.04 1.98 -39.62
C THR A 524 -6.29 2.92 -38.42
N LYS A 525 -6.10 4.22 -38.64
CA LYS A 525 -6.32 5.25 -37.59
C LYS A 525 -7.79 5.34 -37.20
N TRP A 526 -8.72 5.24 -38.14
CA TRP A 526 -10.16 5.35 -37.88
C TRP A 526 -10.77 4.19 -37.17
N THR A 527 -10.42 2.97 -37.52
CA THR A 527 -10.93 1.77 -36.88
C THR A 527 -10.30 1.54 -35.52
N LYS A 528 -9.05 1.94 -35.36
CA LYS A 528 -8.25 1.67 -34.14
C LYS A 528 -8.49 2.67 -33.03
N ASP A 529 -8.65 3.96 -33.33
CA ASP A 529 -8.60 5.02 -32.33
C ASP A 529 -9.92 5.82 -32.21
N PHE A 530 -10.94 5.50 -32.99
CA PHE A 530 -12.26 6.08 -32.84
C PHE A 530 -12.89 5.73 -31.48
N TYR A 531 -12.83 4.46 -31.10
CA TYR A 531 -13.11 3.99 -29.75
C TYR A 531 -11.80 3.64 -29.05
N ASP A 532 -11.69 3.92 -27.74
CA ASP A 532 -10.53 3.47 -26.97
C ASP A 532 -10.71 2.01 -26.49
N GLY A 533 -10.22 1.60 -25.32
CA GLY A 533 -10.34 0.23 -24.84
C GLY A 533 -11.76 -0.16 -24.40
N LEU A 534 -12.03 -1.46 -24.34
CA LEU A 534 -13.27 -1.99 -23.74
C LEU A 534 -13.13 -2.14 -22.22
N LEU A 535 -12.04 -2.76 -21.77
CA LEU A 535 -11.76 -2.92 -20.34
C LEU A 535 -10.28 -2.67 -20.09
N ASP A 536 -9.98 -1.53 -19.45
CA ASP A 536 -8.61 -1.21 -19.08
C ASP A 536 -8.38 -1.31 -17.58
N ILE A 537 -7.26 -1.96 -17.21
CA ILE A 537 -6.87 -2.19 -15.81
C ILE A 537 -5.49 -1.60 -15.60
N SER A 538 -5.39 -0.51 -14.85
CA SER A 538 -4.15 0.27 -14.76
C SER A 538 -3.77 0.68 -13.36
N GLU A 539 -2.60 1.28 -13.22
CA GLU A 539 -2.02 1.79 -11.98
C GLU A 539 -1.89 0.73 -10.89
N THR A 540 -2.40 1.01 -9.69
CA THR A 540 -2.30 0.15 -8.51
C THR A 540 -3.42 -0.88 -8.40
N SER A 541 -4.15 -1.14 -9.48
CA SER A 541 -5.24 -2.13 -9.50
C SER A 541 -4.74 -3.53 -9.23
N ARG A 542 -5.40 -4.26 -8.33
CA ARG A 542 -5.00 -5.61 -7.92
C ARG A 542 -6.19 -6.49 -7.63
N PHE A 543 -5.98 -7.80 -7.73
CA PHE A 543 -6.96 -8.82 -7.35
C PHE A 543 -8.28 -8.66 -8.11
N VAL A 544 -8.18 -8.73 -9.43
CA VAL A 544 -9.32 -8.59 -10.35
C VAL A 544 -9.65 -9.97 -10.94
N SER A 545 -10.93 -10.32 -10.98
CA SER A 545 -11.44 -11.47 -11.75
C SER A 545 -12.49 -10.98 -12.75
N VAL A 546 -12.38 -11.44 -13.99
CA VAL A 546 -13.32 -11.18 -15.09
C VAL A 546 -13.80 -12.52 -15.62
N SER A 547 -15.08 -12.80 -15.53
CA SER A 547 -15.64 -14.10 -15.84
C SER A 547 -16.90 -14.03 -16.69
N ASN A 548 -17.14 -15.11 -17.45
CA ASN A 548 -18.36 -15.32 -18.20
C ASN A 548 -18.81 -14.10 -19.06
N SER A 549 -17.84 -13.27 -19.47
CA SER A 549 -18.11 -12.00 -20.14
C SER A 549 -17.83 -12.11 -21.65
N TYR A 550 -18.53 -11.29 -22.42
CA TYR A 550 -18.45 -11.26 -23.87
C TYR A 550 -17.85 -9.95 -24.37
N PHE A 551 -16.72 -10.03 -25.08
CA PHE A 551 -16.01 -8.92 -25.68
C PHE A 551 -16.12 -9.04 -27.19
N HIS A 552 -16.71 -8.05 -27.87
CA HIS A 552 -16.90 -8.21 -29.31
C HIS A 552 -16.89 -6.89 -30.08
N ASP A 553 -16.72 -7.03 -31.40
CA ASP A 553 -16.82 -5.94 -32.37
C ASP A 553 -15.97 -4.73 -31.99
N HIS A 554 -14.67 -4.97 -31.81
CA HIS A 554 -13.77 -3.90 -31.35
C HIS A 554 -12.32 -4.10 -31.85
N TRP A 555 -11.58 -2.98 -31.98
CA TRP A 555 -10.19 -3.04 -32.42
C TRP A 555 -9.22 -3.47 -31.30
N LYS A 556 -9.22 -2.78 -30.15
CA LYS A 556 -8.25 -2.97 -29.04
C LYS A 556 -8.99 -3.20 -27.72
N ALA A 557 -9.26 -4.47 -27.37
CA ALA A 557 -10.18 -4.81 -26.30
C ALA A 557 -9.67 -4.41 -24.89
N CYS A 558 -8.56 -4.97 -24.44
CA CYS A 558 -8.15 -4.83 -23.03
C CYS A 558 -6.69 -4.45 -22.89
N LEU A 559 -6.41 -3.32 -22.20
CA LEU A 559 -5.07 -2.92 -21.82
C LEU A 559 -4.90 -3.06 -20.30
N CYS A 560 -3.97 -3.93 -19.90
CA CYS A 560 -3.70 -4.17 -18.49
C CYS A 560 -2.28 -3.75 -18.13
N GLY A 561 -2.14 -2.90 -17.10
CA GLY A 561 -0.85 -2.40 -16.63
C GLY A 561 -0.40 -1.05 -17.23
N GLY A 562 -1.23 -0.39 -18.02
CA GLY A 562 -0.93 0.93 -18.60
C GLY A 562 0.18 0.91 -19.67
N SER A 563 0.93 1.99 -19.81
CA SER A 563 2.04 2.12 -20.78
C SER A 563 3.39 1.68 -20.19
N ASN A 564 4.41 1.55 -21.04
CA ASN A 564 5.76 1.12 -20.61
C ASN A 564 6.43 2.09 -19.63
N ASP A 565 6.15 3.39 -19.77
CA ASP A 565 6.63 4.47 -18.90
C ASP A 565 5.95 4.50 -17.52
N LYS A 566 4.99 3.62 -17.27
CA LYS A 566 4.31 3.45 -15.97
C LYS A 566 5.02 2.50 -15.01
N ALA A 567 6.21 2.01 -15.32
CA ALA A 567 6.98 1.13 -14.43
C ALA A 567 7.16 1.72 -13.01
N GLU A 568 7.41 3.01 -12.91
CA GLU A 568 7.57 3.70 -11.62
C GLU A 568 6.26 3.83 -10.84
N SER A 569 5.12 3.96 -11.53
CA SER A 569 3.81 4.04 -10.89
C SER A 569 3.23 2.69 -10.47
N GLN A 570 3.91 1.59 -10.83
CA GLN A 570 3.53 0.23 -10.47
C GLN A 570 4.66 -0.48 -9.69
N PRO A 571 4.97 -0.04 -8.47
CA PRO A 571 5.96 -0.66 -7.64
C PRO A 571 5.60 -2.13 -7.38
N GLN A 572 6.60 -2.96 -7.14
CA GLN A 572 6.47 -4.43 -7.08
C GLN A 572 5.33 -4.95 -6.18
N GLY A 573 4.97 -4.25 -5.12
CA GLY A 573 3.86 -4.60 -4.23
C GLY A 573 2.46 -4.28 -4.76
N SER A 574 2.34 -3.44 -5.79
CA SER A 574 1.05 -2.97 -6.34
C SER A 574 0.80 -3.35 -7.80
N GLN A 575 1.57 -4.28 -8.34
CA GLN A 575 1.37 -4.78 -9.70
C GLN A 575 0.03 -5.52 -9.85
N VAL A 576 -0.56 -5.43 -11.04
CA VAL A 576 -1.84 -6.05 -11.37
C VAL A 576 -1.84 -7.55 -11.11
N ARG A 577 -2.90 -8.05 -10.51
CA ARG A 577 -3.24 -9.47 -10.34
C ARG A 577 -4.59 -9.70 -11.00
N LEU A 578 -4.59 -10.37 -12.15
CA LEU A 578 -5.76 -10.53 -13.01
C LEU A 578 -6.07 -12.01 -13.25
N THR A 579 -7.34 -12.36 -13.14
CA THR A 579 -7.86 -13.63 -13.66
C THR A 579 -8.93 -13.33 -14.71
N MET A 580 -8.84 -13.99 -15.86
CA MET A 580 -9.90 -13.97 -16.89
C MET A 580 -10.28 -15.43 -17.19
N TYR A 581 -11.57 -15.78 -17.05
CA TYR A 581 -12.03 -17.13 -17.30
C TYR A 581 -13.44 -17.20 -17.83
N ASN A 582 -13.69 -18.22 -18.65
CA ASN A 582 -14.96 -18.41 -19.33
C ASN A 582 -15.39 -17.19 -20.17
N ASN A 583 -14.42 -16.41 -20.66
CA ASN A 583 -14.73 -15.23 -21.47
C ASN A 583 -14.73 -15.59 -22.96
N TYR A 584 -15.60 -14.93 -23.72
CA TYR A 584 -15.65 -15.02 -25.16
C TYR A 584 -15.24 -13.70 -25.79
N PHE A 585 -14.24 -13.77 -26.68
CA PHE A 585 -13.83 -12.67 -27.52
C PHE A 585 -14.21 -12.98 -28.95
N GLU A 586 -14.93 -12.12 -29.62
CA GLU A 586 -15.34 -12.30 -31.00
C GLU A 586 -15.15 -11.02 -31.82
N ASN A 587 -14.62 -11.15 -33.02
CA ASN A 587 -14.38 -10.02 -33.89
C ASN A 587 -13.52 -8.92 -33.23
N ILE A 588 -12.46 -9.37 -32.53
CA ILE A 588 -11.49 -8.51 -31.86
C ILE A 588 -10.18 -8.50 -32.64
N HIS A 589 -9.65 -7.31 -32.96
CA HIS A 589 -8.41 -7.21 -33.72
C HIS A 589 -7.16 -7.35 -32.85
N SER A 590 -7.13 -6.78 -31.65
CA SER A 590 -5.95 -6.83 -30.78
C SER A 590 -6.27 -6.71 -29.27
N ARG A 591 -5.26 -6.97 -28.43
CA ARG A 591 -5.33 -6.86 -26.98
C ARG A 591 -6.38 -7.78 -26.33
N GLN A 592 -6.19 -9.10 -26.44
CA GLN A 592 -7.09 -10.11 -25.88
C GLN A 592 -6.49 -10.87 -24.66
N PRO A 593 -5.96 -10.26 -23.59
CA PRO A 593 -5.56 -8.85 -23.39
C PRO A 593 -4.10 -8.54 -23.80
N LEU A 594 -3.70 -7.24 -23.77
CA LEU A 594 -2.31 -6.82 -23.67
C LEU A 594 -1.98 -6.58 -22.20
N PHE A 595 -0.93 -7.23 -21.68
CA PHE A 595 -0.62 -7.25 -20.27
C PHE A 595 0.81 -6.80 -19.94
N ARG A 596 0.97 -5.94 -18.93
CA ARG A 596 2.26 -5.41 -18.41
C ARG A 596 2.33 -5.48 -16.88
N PHE A 597 3.55 -5.57 -16.34
CA PHE A 597 3.91 -5.38 -14.93
C PHE A 597 3.18 -6.23 -13.89
N GLY A 598 2.62 -7.35 -14.19
CA GLY A 598 1.84 -8.09 -13.22
C GLY A 598 1.83 -9.59 -13.43
N LYS A 599 0.88 -10.24 -12.78
CA LYS A 599 0.58 -11.66 -12.98
C LYS A 599 -0.85 -11.79 -13.48
N ALA A 600 -1.04 -12.54 -14.56
CA ALA A 600 -2.36 -12.86 -15.05
C ALA A 600 -2.54 -14.37 -15.22
N HIS A 601 -3.75 -14.84 -14.97
CA HIS A 601 -4.21 -16.18 -15.28
C HIS A 601 -5.41 -16.09 -16.21
N ILE A 602 -5.28 -16.65 -17.42
CA ILE A 602 -6.33 -16.64 -18.44
C ILE A 602 -6.65 -18.08 -18.77
N TYR A 603 -7.90 -18.51 -18.54
CA TYR A 603 -8.24 -19.91 -18.73
C TYR A 603 -9.67 -20.16 -19.19
N SER A 604 -9.90 -21.35 -19.73
CA SER A 604 -11.24 -21.80 -20.16
C SER A 604 -11.99 -20.76 -21.00
N SER A 605 -11.27 -20.06 -21.88
CA SER A 605 -11.80 -18.94 -22.67
C SER A 605 -11.69 -19.22 -24.18
N TYR A 606 -12.47 -18.49 -24.96
CA TYR A 606 -12.45 -18.57 -26.41
C TYR A 606 -12.13 -17.19 -27.01
N LEU A 607 -11.02 -17.11 -27.71
CA LEU A 607 -10.50 -15.90 -28.35
C LEU A 607 -10.59 -16.06 -29.88
N LYS A 608 -11.50 -15.29 -30.48
CA LYS A 608 -11.72 -15.28 -31.92
C LYS A 608 -11.42 -13.90 -32.48
N GLY A 609 -10.37 -13.78 -33.26
CA GLY A 609 -9.98 -12.56 -33.93
C GLY A 609 -10.96 -12.12 -35.01
N ALA A 610 -10.86 -10.88 -35.42
CA ALA A 610 -11.62 -10.31 -36.53
C ALA A 610 -11.20 -10.90 -37.89
N ASP A 611 -9.89 -11.18 -38.02
CA ASP A 611 -9.27 -11.72 -39.24
C ASP A 611 -7.95 -12.44 -38.91
N SER A 612 -7.26 -12.90 -39.95
CA SER A 612 -5.98 -13.60 -39.82
C SER A 612 -4.80 -12.73 -39.36
N GLU A 613 -4.96 -11.42 -39.33
CA GLU A 613 -3.94 -10.46 -38.83
C GLU A 613 -4.17 -10.09 -37.35
N SER A 614 -5.27 -10.49 -36.81
CA SER A 614 -5.62 -10.25 -35.39
C SER A 614 -4.60 -10.86 -34.44
N THR A 615 -4.47 -10.26 -33.24
CA THR A 615 -3.51 -10.68 -32.22
C THR A 615 -4.22 -11.09 -30.93
N GLY A 616 -3.72 -12.13 -30.27
CA GLY A 616 -4.26 -12.63 -29.03
C GLY A 616 -3.69 -11.97 -27.78
N ILE A 617 -3.11 -12.78 -26.89
CA ILE A 617 -2.57 -12.36 -25.59
C ILE A 617 -1.15 -11.83 -25.76
N GLU A 618 -0.97 -10.53 -25.60
CA GLU A 618 0.34 -9.92 -25.66
C GLU A 618 0.94 -9.70 -24.27
N VAL A 619 2.13 -10.23 -24.03
CA VAL A 619 2.80 -10.28 -22.72
C VAL A 619 4.03 -9.39 -22.74
N ARG A 620 3.95 -8.15 -22.21
CA ARG A 620 5.01 -7.14 -22.26
C ARG A 620 5.60 -6.83 -20.87
N ALA A 621 6.67 -6.06 -20.85
CA ALA A 621 7.19 -5.32 -19.70
C ALA A 621 7.13 -6.10 -18.39
N GLU A 622 8.01 -7.11 -18.22
CA GLU A 622 8.20 -7.87 -16.98
C GLU A 622 6.97 -8.67 -16.50
N SER A 623 5.87 -8.66 -17.26
CA SER A 623 4.66 -9.37 -16.87
C SER A 623 4.80 -10.89 -16.90
N ARG A 624 3.93 -11.57 -16.19
CA ARG A 624 3.86 -13.03 -16.10
C ARG A 624 2.44 -13.48 -16.37
N VAL A 625 2.23 -14.28 -17.42
CA VAL A 625 0.90 -14.74 -17.82
C VAL A 625 0.84 -16.25 -17.87
N TYR A 626 -0.11 -16.83 -17.17
CA TYR A 626 -0.42 -18.26 -17.20
C TYR A 626 -1.69 -18.48 -18.03
N VAL A 627 -1.60 -19.21 -19.15
CA VAL A 627 -2.69 -19.44 -20.08
C VAL A 627 -3.04 -20.91 -20.06
N ASP A 628 -4.29 -21.27 -19.78
CA ASP A 628 -4.72 -22.62 -19.53
C ASP A 628 -6.07 -22.93 -20.21
N ASN A 629 -6.10 -23.94 -21.08
CA ASN A 629 -7.34 -24.39 -21.75
C ASN A 629 -8.06 -23.28 -22.53
N VAL A 630 -7.35 -22.47 -23.30
CA VAL A 630 -7.90 -21.41 -24.16
C VAL A 630 -7.95 -21.86 -25.61
N TYR A 631 -9.05 -21.59 -26.30
CA TYR A 631 -9.17 -21.80 -27.75
C TYR A 631 -8.89 -20.50 -28.52
N PHE A 632 -8.00 -20.57 -29.50
CA PHE A 632 -7.63 -19.46 -30.37
C PHE A 632 -8.10 -19.72 -31.80
N GLU A 633 -8.82 -18.76 -32.40
CA GLU A 633 -9.33 -18.83 -33.76
C GLU A 633 -9.17 -17.49 -34.49
N SER A 634 -8.88 -17.52 -35.77
CA SER A 634 -8.71 -16.32 -36.59
C SER A 634 -7.71 -15.32 -36.00
N ILE A 635 -6.60 -15.83 -35.46
CA ILE A 635 -5.50 -15.05 -34.88
C ILE A 635 -4.21 -15.50 -35.55
N ARG A 636 -3.30 -14.57 -35.84
CA ARG A 636 -1.99 -14.88 -36.38
C ARG A 636 -1.30 -15.96 -35.54
N SER A 637 -0.83 -17.01 -36.22
CA SER A 637 -0.23 -18.17 -35.56
C SER A 637 1.02 -17.84 -34.73
N ASP A 638 1.75 -16.78 -35.11
CA ASP A 638 2.92 -16.25 -34.39
C ASP A 638 2.57 -15.21 -33.29
N ARG A 639 1.28 -14.87 -33.14
CA ARG A 639 0.79 -13.84 -32.20
C ARG A 639 -0.42 -14.30 -31.38
N THR A 640 -0.54 -15.58 -31.13
CA THR A 640 -1.60 -16.10 -30.25
C THR A 640 -1.32 -15.78 -28.78
N VAL A 641 -0.11 -16.11 -28.29
CA VAL A 641 0.40 -15.71 -26.95
C VAL A 641 1.88 -15.39 -27.12
N GLY A 642 2.30 -14.21 -26.71
CA GLY A 642 3.71 -13.85 -26.86
C GLY A 642 4.05 -12.39 -26.57
N CYS A 643 5.32 -12.08 -26.73
CA CYS A 643 5.86 -10.72 -26.66
C CYS A 643 6.39 -10.33 -28.05
N TRP A 644 5.59 -9.66 -28.86
CA TRP A 644 5.98 -9.25 -30.23
C TRP A 644 6.33 -7.76 -30.37
N ASN A 645 6.11 -6.98 -29.33
CA ASN A 645 6.61 -5.60 -29.23
C ASN A 645 7.48 -5.48 -27.99
N SER A 646 8.78 -5.38 -28.19
CA SER A 646 9.71 -5.18 -27.09
C SER A 646 9.53 -3.81 -26.45
N SER A 647 9.58 -3.75 -25.14
CA SER A 647 9.60 -2.51 -24.38
C SER A 647 11.06 -2.11 -24.18
N SER A 648 11.53 -1.04 -24.83
CA SER A 648 12.90 -0.57 -24.68
C SER A 648 13.20 -0.26 -23.20
N GLY A 649 14.25 -0.88 -22.66
CA GLY A 649 14.70 -0.66 -21.27
C GLY A 649 13.98 -1.46 -20.20
N LEU A 650 12.97 -2.27 -20.54
CA LEU A 650 12.26 -3.15 -19.61
C LEU A 650 12.49 -4.62 -19.95
N GLY A 651 12.41 -5.49 -18.94
CA GLY A 651 12.49 -6.95 -19.13
C GLY A 651 11.31 -7.48 -19.96
N GLU A 652 11.55 -8.52 -20.73
CA GLU A 652 10.49 -9.18 -21.49
C GLU A 652 9.45 -9.85 -20.58
N GLY A 653 8.21 -9.88 -21.06
CA GLY A 653 7.17 -10.67 -20.45
C GLY A 653 7.43 -12.18 -20.59
N LYS A 654 6.89 -12.99 -19.71
CA LYS A 654 6.99 -14.46 -19.75
C LYS A 654 5.63 -15.09 -19.57
N TRP A 655 5.41 -16.21 -20.27
CA TRP A 655 4.12 -16.88 -20.27
C TRP A 655 4.25 -18.41 -20.25
N THR A 656 3.24 -19.07 -19.74
CA THR A 656 3.07 -20.52 -19.79
C THR A 656 1.78 -20.83 -20.52
N VAL A 657 1.80 -21.79 -21.43
CA VAL A 657 0.63 -22.25 -22.16
C VAL A 657 0.40 -23.74 -21.86
N ASN A 658 -0.80 -24.08 -21.39
CA ASN A 658 -1.21 -25.45 -21.09
C ASN A 658 -2.59 -25.75 -21.69
N GLY A 659 -2.76 -26.90 -22.31
CA GLY A 659 -4.06 -27.39 -22.78
C GLY A 659 -4.81 -26.47 -23.76
N CYS A 660 -4.10 -25.51 -24.37
CA CYS A 660 -4.68 -24.58 -25.33
C CYS A 660 -4.74 -25.18 -26.74
N GLU A 661 -5.70 -24.73 -27.54
CA GLU A 661 -5.80 -25.03 -28.96
C GLU A 661 -5.52 -23.78 -29.77
N GLY A 662 -4.65 -23.88 -30.79
CA GLY A 662 -4.20 -22.77 -31.61
C GLY A 662 -2.96 -22.02 -31.09
N ALA A 663 -2.48 -22.32 -29.87
CA ALA A 663 -1.25 -21.79 -29.30
C ALA A 663 -0.44 -22.88 -28.61
N SER A 664 0.88 -22.91 -28.87
CA SER A 664 1.76 -23.96 -28.32
C SER A 664 3.08 -23.43 -27.73
N ILE A 665 3.41 -22.15 -27.92
CA ILE A 665 4.70 -21.58 -27.52
C ILE A 665 4.61 -21.10 -26.08
N SER A 666 5.58 -21.53 -25.25
CA SER A 666 5.67 -21.18 -23.83
C SER A 666 7.10 -20.76 -23.50
N SER A 667 7.24 -19.71 -22.67
CA SER A 667 8.54 -19.24 -22.18
C SER A 667 8.77 -19.46 -20.68
N ASN A 668 7.81 -20.05 -19.98
CA ASN A 668 7.74 -20.24 -18.53
C ASN A 668 7.46 -18.93 -17.75
N ALA A 669 6.21 -18.76 -17.37
CA ALA A 669 5.75 -17.61 -16.55
C ALA A 669 6.43 -17.52 -15.17
N GLY A 670 6.97 -18.62 -14.65
CA GLY A 670 7.67 -18.66 -13.37
C GLY A 670 6.75 -18.57 -12.16
N PHE A 671 5.45 -18.79 -12.31
CA PHE A 671 4.48 -18.92 -11.22
C PHE A 671 3.35 -19.87 -11.58
N THR A 672 2.65 -20.34 -10.56
CA THR A 672 1.34 -21.03 -10.67
C THR A 672 0.31 -20.15 -9.96
N PRO A 673 -0.91 -20.01 -10.50
CA PRO A 673 -1.98 -19.28 -9.81
C PRO A 673 -2.18 -19.75 -8.37
N PRO A 674 -2.33 -18.85 -7.38
CA PRO A 674 -2.31 -19.23 -5.96
C PRO A 674 -3.68 -19.67 -5.40
N TYR A 675 -4.60 -20.09 -6.26
CA TYR A 675 -5.96 -20.51 -5.92
C TYR A 675 -6.34 -21.77 -6.71
N ASN A 676 -7.40 -22.43 -6.30
CA ASN A 676 -8.00 -23.52 -7.08
C ASN A 676 -8.87 -22.95 -8.20
N TRP A 677 -8.93 -23.64 -9.33
CA TRP A 677 -9.78 -23.27 -10.46
C TRP A 677 -10.32 -24.47 -11.19
N THR A 678 -11.50 -24.30 -11.80
CA THR A 678 -12.20 -25.33 -12.56
C THR A 678 -11.89 -25.19 -14.04
N LYS A 679 -11.42 -26.23 -14.67
CA LYS A 679 -11.03 -26.22 -16.08
C LYS A 679 -12.14 -26.75 -16.99
N THR A 680 -12.42 -25.98 -18.02
CA THR A 680 -13.15 -26.45 -19.21
C THR A 680 -12.13 -26.65 -20.34
N SER A 681 -12.22 -27.70 -21.13
CA SER A 681 -11.31 -27.90 -22.27
C SER A 681 -11.43 -26.76 -23.27
N ALA A 682 -10.38 -26.50 -24.03
CA ALA A 682 -10.39 -25.44 -25.05
C ALA A 682 -11.53 -25.66 -26.07
N SER A 683 -11.70 -26.89 -26.56
CA SER A 683 -12.78 -27.26 -27.49
C SER A 683 -14.18 -27.12 -26.88
N ASP A 684 -14.36 -27.47 -25.59
CA ASP A 684 -15.61 -27.25 -24.89
C ASP A 684 -15.91 -25.74 -24.69
N SER A 685 -14.87 -24.95 -24.39
CA SER A 685 -15.00 -23.49 -24.29
C SER A 685 -15.47 -22.87 -25.62
N LYS A 686 -14.89 -23.29 -26.74
CA LYS A 686 -15.36 -22.90 -28.08
C LYS A 686 -16.84 -23.25 -28.31
N ALA A 687 -17.27 -24.44 -27.88
CA ALA A 687 -18.65 -24.90 -28.11
C ALA A 687 -19.68 -24.17 -27.20
N LYS A 688 -19.31 -23.84 -25.96
CA LYS A 688 -20.24 -23.33 -24.92
C LYS A 688 -20.30 -21.82 -24.85
N LEU A 689 -19.15 -21.12 -24.89
CA LEU A 689 -19.08 -19.71 -24.60
C LEU A 689 -19.88 -18.82 -25.55
N PRO A 690 -19.99 -19.11 -26.87
CA PRO A 690 -20.86 -18.31 -27.76
C PRO A 690 -22.34 -18.26 -27.34
N VAL A 691 -22.75 -19.20 -26.51
CA VAL A 691 -24.13 -19.26 -25.99
C VAL A 691 -24.26 -19.06 -24.49
N SER A 692 -23.18 -18.83 -23.76
CA SER A 692 -23.21 -18.68 -22.29
C SER A 692 -22.47 -17.46 -21.75
N ALA A 693 -21.64 -16.79 -22.52
CA ALA A 693 -20.93 -15.59 -22.11
C ALA A 693 -21.75 -14.33 -22.41
N GLY A 694 -21.64 -13.31 -21.55
CA GLY A 694 -22.31 -12.02 -21.69
C GLY A 694 -23.61 -11.90 -20.90
N ILE A 695 -24.32 -10.81 -21.11
CA ILE A 695 -25.54 -10.43 -20.35
C ILE A 695 -26.76 -11.31 -20.66
N SER A 696 -26.82 -11.86 -21.83
CA SER A 696 -28.03 -12.52 -22.33
C SER A 696 -28.27 -13.92 -21.78
N LYS A 697 -27.49 -14.35 -20.80
CA LYS A 697 -27.46 -15.78 -20.42
C LYS A 697 -27.18 -16.03 -18.92
#